data_983b1f8aff42668e433acc6e69a6e58d
#
_entry.id   983b1f8aff42668e433acc6e69a6e58d
#
_cell.length_a   1.000
_cell.length_b   1.000
_cell.length_c   1.000
_cell.angle_alpha   90.00
_cell.angle_beta   90.00
_cell.angle_gamma   90.00
#
_symmetry.space_group_name_H-M   'P 1'
#
loop_
_entity.id
_entity.type
_entity.pdbx_description
1 polymer ?
#
loop_
_entity_poly.entity_id
_entity_poly.type
_entity_poly.pdbx_seq_one_letter_code
_entity_poly.pdbx_strand_id
1 'polypeptide(L)'
;MAFRSIQGLGRLAVSLGLRLGLALVLALACGLGTGGAWAAGGPRQAVRAEVEDPDNARVIVKYRGGSPLAVAAAGQPQHAARLGRQLTLAMQDGHVLGQRTQSLRASGLSSGQLAARLAGLPDVEWAVPVRRKTIIALRPNDPYFGDGQTTITPAVGQWYLRAPDATLLSAVNALGAWAITTGSAAVTVAVLDTGVVKSHPDLDGKLHAGYDFVSRSSQSSDGDGRDADASDPGDWSTSSDSCGAQHSSWHGTQVAGLIGAATDNGIGMAGIGRNVMVLPVRVLGKCGGYDDDIIAGMRWASGVSADPVVNPHPARVLNLSLGSSGTCSAAYREAIAEVNAAGVVVVVAAGNDTGHAVDEPANCAGVIAVSGVRHAGTKVGYSNIGPEVAIAAPAGNCVNDSGACLYPLLTTTNSGSTTPGANIYSDSFNRSLGTSFAAPIVAGTVALMLSVDGTMTPAQVKATLQAAARAFPTTGAQDTAAVACRAPTSVDQIECYCTPTTCGAGMLDAGVAVALALERTLAPVAVVRVSVSTPTVGDAVTLDGAASTASAGRSIRAYEWTIVSGATLASWVGATDGSRATLATLAPGVVVVQLAVTDSSQARQSSRETITVASPPVVVTPPAANSGGGGLAWGWLAGLALAVLALSRRR
;
A
#
# COMPACT_ATOMS: atom_id res chain seq x y z
N MET A 1 -5.91 -52.60 -10.07
CA MET A 1 -6.04 -53.60 -11.18
C MET A 1 -5.50 -52.96 -12.44
N ALA A 2 -4.34 -53.41 -12.79
CA ALA A 2 -3.84 -53.89 -14.08
C ALA A 2 -3.75 -52.82 -15.17
N PHE A 3 -2.55 -52.31 -15.38
CA PHE A 3 -1.47 -52.70 -16.32
C PHE A 3 -1.92 -52.97 -17.76
N ARG A 4 -1.40 -52.19 -18.70
CA ARG A 4 -0.60 -52.73 -19.82
C ARG A 4 0.17 -51.63 -20.55
N SER A 5 1.50 -51.83 -20.59
CA SER A 5 2.49 -51.24 -21.46
C SER A 5 2.39 -51.76 -22.89
N ILE A 6 2.79 -50.96 -23.89
CA ILE A 6 3.34 -51.50 -25.15
C ILE A 6 4.54 -50.63 -25.55
N GLN A 7 5.70 -51.27 -25.59
CA GLN A 7 6.90 -50.85 -26.31
C GLN A 7 6.77 -51.21 -27.78
N GLY A 8 7.35 -50.43 -28.67
CA GLY A 8 7.48 -50.75 -30.08
C GLY A 8 8.61 -49.95 -30.75
N LEU A 9 9.74 -50.60 -30.94
CA LEU A 9 10.93 -50.18 -31.67
C LEU A 9 10.68 -49.91 -33.16
N GLY A 10 11.47 -48.99 -33.75
CA GLY A 10 11.65 -48.86 -35.19
C GLY A 10 12.84 -47.98 -35.55
N ARG A 11 14.02 -48.59 -35.73
CA ARG A 11 15.23 -47.99 -36.32
C ARG A 11 15.13 -47.95 -37.84
N LEU A 12 15.80 -47.00 -38.50
CA LEU A 12 16.73 -47.03 -39.69
C LEU A 12 16.65 -45.64 -40.33
N ALA A 13 17.65 -44.90 -40.57
CA ALA A 13 19.03 -44.97 -41.10
C ALA A 13 19.15 -44.11 -42.38
N VAL A 14 20.10 -43.17 -42.34
CA VAL A 14 21.13 -42.80 -43.33
C VAL A 14 20.71 -42.19 -44.69
N SER A 15 21.18 -40.95 -44.99
CA SER A 15 22.29 -40.58 -45.93
C SER A 15 22.24 -39.10 -46.25
N LEU A 16 23.28 -38.40 -46.03
CA LEU A 16 24.40 -37.90 -46.86
C LEU A 16 24.01 -36.94 -48.00
N GLY A 17 24.49 -35.71 -47.95
CA GLY A 17 24.46 -34.73 -49.04
C GLY A 17 25.32 -33.53 -48.77
N LEU A 18 26.60 -33.65 -49.06
CA LEU A 18 27.69 -32.65 -49.02
C LEU A 18 27.66 -31.75 -50.27
N ARG A 19 27.90 -30.44 -50.14
CA ARG A 19 28.68 -29.56 -51.04
C ARG A 19 28.62 -28.11 -50.53
N LEU A 20 29.69 -27.55 -50.02
CA LEU A 20 30.80 -26.74 -50.57
C LEU A 20 30.33 -25.49 -51.37
N GLY A 21 30.78 -24.34 -50.86
CA GLY A 21 30.78 -23.06 -51.54
C GLY A 21 31.56 -22.02 -50.77
N LEU A 22 32.86 -21.96 -51.06
CA LEU A 22 33.90 -21.09 -50.56
C LEU A 22 33.87 -19.74 -51.31
N ALA A 23 33.99 -18.61 -50.63
CA ALA A 23 34.57 -17.39 -51.20
C ALA A 23 35.16 -16.49 -50.11
N LEU A 24 36.47 -16.42 -50.13
CA LEU A 24 37.41 -15.64 -49.35
C LEU A 24 37.61 -14.29 -50.04
N VAL A 25 37.60 -13.16 -49.30
CA VAL A 25 38.43 -11.97 -49.68
C VAL A 25 38.98 -11.31 -48.42
N LEU A 26 40.29 -11.32 -48.33
CA LEU A 26 41.14 -10.57 -47.38
C LEU A 26 41.20 -9.10 -47.81
N ALA A 27 41.26 -8.19 -46.84
CA ALA A 27 42.06 -6.97 -46.95
C ALA A 27 42.57 -6.53 -45.58
N LEU A 28 43.86 -6.62 -45.39
CA LEU A 28 44.66 -6.09 -44.30
C LEU A 28 44.88 -4.58 -44.51
N ALA A 29 44.74 -3.75 -43.49
CA ALA A 29 45.53 -2.52 -43.36
C ALA A 29 45.76 -2.16 -41.89
N CYS A 30 46.99 -2.13 -41.47
CA CYS A 30 47.49 -1.67 -40.18
C CYS A 30 47.33 -0.17 -39.99
N GLY A 31 47.05 0.26 -38.75
CA GLY A 31 47.16 1.64 -38.31
C GLY A 31 47.20 1.71 -36.79
N LEU A 32 48.40 1.85 -36.25
CA LEU A 32 48.67 2.12 -34.82
C LEU A 32 48.20 3.56 -34.49
N GLY A 33 47.42 3.71 -33.43
CA GLY A 33 47.02 5.02 -32.89
C GLY A 33 46.62 4.91 -31.41
N THR A 34 47.38 5.55 -30.62
CA THR A 34 47.48 5.73 -29.16
C THR A 34 46.19 5.96 -28.40
N GLY A 35 46.22 5.55 -27.15
CA GLY A 35 45.18 5.49 -26.14
C GLY A 35 44.36 6.74 -25.86
N GLY A 36 43.09 6.49 -25.62
CA GLY A 36 42.15 7.37 -24.96
C GLY A 36 41.09 6.52 -24.31
N ALA A 37 41.05 6.53 -22.99
CA ALA A 37 40.03 5.87 -22.21
C ALA A 37 38.68 6.55 -22.50
N TRP A 38 37.81 5.88 -23.26
CA TRP A 38 36.45 6.29 -23.44
C TRP A 38 35.59 5.63 -22.35
N ALA A 39 35.10 6.45 -21.41
CA ALA A 39 34.02 6.03 -20.52
C ALA A 39 32.82 5.59 -21.38
N ALA A 40 32.44 4.34 -21.25
CA ALA A 40 31.26 3.80 -21.87
C ALA A 40 30.01 4.48 -21.27
N GLY A 41 29.54 5.52 -21.94
CA GLY A 41 28.21 6.04 -21.69
C GLY A 41 27.20 4.99 -22.16
N GLY A 42 26.44 4.41 -21.22
CA GLY A 42 25.32 3.54 -21.53
C GLY A 42 24.32 4.22 -22.47
N PRO A 43 23.49 3.46 -23.17
CA PRO A 43 22.55 4.02 -24.15
C PRO A 43 21.62 5.02 -23.47
N ARG A 44 21.72 6.29 -23.90
CA ARG A 44 20.77 7.31 -23.50
C ARG A 44 19.40 6.81 -23.96
N GLN A 45 18.51 6.52 -23.00
CA GLN A 45 17.10 6.25 -23.32
C GLN A 45 16.60 7.36 -24.23
N ALA A 46 16.07 6.99 -25.39
CA ALA A 46 15.34 7.91 -26.26
C ALA A 46 14.22 8.50 -25.41
N VAL A 47 14.32 9.80 -25.13
CA VAL A 47 13.23 10.55 -24.49
C VAL A 47 12.02 10.32 -25.38
N ARG A 48 11.00 9.61 -24.86
CA ARG A 48 9.71 9.45 -25.55
C ARG A 48 9.29 10.85 -25.97
N ALA A 49 9.16 11.09 -27.27
CA ALA A 49 8.71 12.37 -27.77
C ALA A 49 7.37 12.67 -27.10
N GLU A 50 7.32 13.76 -26.34
CA GLU A 50 6.08 14.25 -25.75
C GLU A 50 5.09 14.41 -26.91
N VAL A 51 3.93 13.72 -26.83
CA VAL A 51 2.87 13.88 -27.82
C VAL A 51 2.41 15.32 -27.68
N GLU A 52 2.91 16.19 -28.58
CA GLU A 52 2.51 17.59 -28.59
C GLU A 52 1.06 17.66 -29.03
N ASP A 53 0.21 18.26 -28.18
CA ASP A 53 -1.17 18.56 -28.51
C ASP A 53 -1.18 19.75 -29.53
N PRO A 54 -1.51 19.51 -30.80
CA PRO A 54 -1.47 20.55 -31.83
C PRO A 54 -2.51 21.65 -31.60
N ASP A 55 -3.53 21.38 -30.77
CA ASP A 55 -4.58 22.35 -30.47
C ASP A 55 -4.25 23.21 -29.22
N ASN A 56 -3.11 22.98 -28.57
CA ASN A 56 -2.74 23.68 -27.34
C ASN A 56 -1.24 24.01 -27.25
N ALA A 57 -0.69 24.54 -28.33
CA ALA A 57 0.70 25.01 -28.31
C ALA A 57 0.90 26.11 -27.27
N ARG A 58 1.97 25.97 -26.47
CA ARG A 58 2.34 26.91 -25.41
C ARG A 58 3.80 27.30 -25.50
N VAL A 59 4.08 28.61 -25.36
CA VAL A 59 5.44 29.15 -25.39
C VAL A 59 5.65 30.15 -24.28
N ILE A 60 6.89 30.33 -23.87
CA ILE A 60 7.35 31.47 -23.08
C ILE A 60 8.14 32.37 -24.04
N VAL A 61 7.76 33.64 -24.06
CA VAL A 61 8.39 34.67 -24.90
C VAL A 61 9.01 35.75 -24.04
N LYS A 62 10.22 36.17 -24.37
CA LYS A 62 10.85 37.37 -23.84
C LYS A 62 10.97 38.41 -24.93
N TYR A 63 10.52 39.64 -24.66
CA TYR A 63 10.56 40.77 -25.57
C TYR A 63 11.86 41.58 -25.44
N ARG A 64 12.36 42.16 -26.52
CA ARG A 64 13.54 43.02 -26.53
C ARG A 64 13.31 44.30 -25.71
N GLY A 65 14.34 44.85 -25.08
CA GLY A 65 14.25 45.97 -24.21
C GLY A 65 13.70 47.29 -24.78
N GLY A 66 13.75 47.45 -26.11
CA GLY A 66 13.19 48.59 -26.84
C GLY A 66 11.85 48.33 -27.51
N SER A 67 11.29 47.11 -27.39
CA SER A 67 10.02 46.75 -28.01
C SER A 67 8.84 47.43 -27.30
N PRO A 68 7.84 47.90 -28.04
CA PRO A 68 6.58 48.38 -27.48
C PRO A 68 5.86 47.29 -26.62
N LEU A 69 6.17 46.02 -26.84
CA LEU A 69 5.65 44.88 -26.08
C LEU A 69 6.32 44.71 -24.72
N ALA A 70 7.50 45.34 -24.51
CA ALA A 70 8.24 45.29 -23.26
C ALA A 70 7.72 46.25 -22.19
N VAL A 71 6.94 47.24 -22.57
CA VAL A 71 6.50 48.36 -21.70
C VAL A 71 5.10 48.14 -21.13
N ALA A 72 4.36 47.16 -21.63
CA ALA A 72 3.00 46.89 -21.14
C ALA A 72 3.02 46.23 -19.76
N ALA A 73 2.47 46.97 -18.81
CA ALA A 73 2.24 46.44 -17.44
C ALA A 73 1.37 45.18 -17.48
N ALA A 74 1.57 44.31 -16.49
CA ALA A 74 0.80 43.11 -16.30
C ALA A 74 -0.71 43.35 -16.50
N GLY A 75 -1.32 42.64 -17.46
CA GLY A 75 -2.77 42.62 -17.67
C GLY A 75 -3.28 43.18 -19.01
N GLN A 76 -2.45 43.42 -20.00
CA GLN A 76 -2.91 43.87 -21.30
C GLN A 76 -3.06 42.69 -22.29
N PRO A 77 -4.32 42.30 -22.69
CA PRO A 77 -4.59 41.16 -23.58
C PRO A 77 -4.30 41.44 -25.05
N GLN A 78 -3.30 42.26 -25.40
CA GLN A 78 -3.08 42.70 -26.76
C GLN A 78 -1.81 42.16 -27.41
N HIS A 79 -0.91 41.53 -26.67
CA HIS A 79 0.34 41.04 -27.23
C HIS A 79 0.11 39.85 -28.18
N ALA A 80 -0.70 38.89 -27.75
CA ALA A 80 -1.07 37.73 -28.56
C ALA A 80 -1.79 38.16 -29.85
N ALA A 81 -2.72 39.10 -29.77
CA ALA A 81 -3.43 39.60 -30.93
C ALA A 81 -2.50 40.33 -31.92
N ARG A 82 -1.51 41.09 -31.43
CA ARG A 82 -0.52 41.77 -32.28
C ARG A 82 0.41 40.78 -32.97
N LEU A 83 0.99 39.85 -32.19
CA LEU A 83 1.89 38.81 -32.72
C LEU A 83 1.14 37.83 -33.64
N GLY A 84 -0.10 37.50 -33.30
CA GLY A 84 -0.98 36.64 -34.08
C GLY A 84 -1.26 37.22 -35.47
N ARG A 85 -1.48 38.56 -35.59
CA ARG A 85 -1.62 39.21 -36.90
C ARG A 85 -0.34 39.13 -37.73
N GLN A 86 0.85 39.27 -37.12
CA GLN A 86 2.14 39.16 -37.82
C GLN A 86 2.39 37.71 -38.32
N LEU A 87 1.94 36.73 -37.61
CA LEU A 87 2.16 35.31 -37.90
C LEU A 87 0.97 34.64 -38.60
N THR A 88 -0.15 35.36 -38.77
CA THR A 88 -1.42 34.82 -39.28
C THR A 88 -1.89 33.62 -38.46
N LEU A 89 -1.86 33.77 -37.13
CA LEU A 89 -2.24 32.74 -36.15
C LEU A 89 -3.27 33.29 -35.17
N ALA A 90 -4.21 32.43 -34.78
CA ALA A 90 -5.07 32.68 -33.61
C ALA A 90 -4.25 32.46 -32.34
N MET A 91 -3.95 33.53 -31.61
CA MET A 91 -3.14 33.45 -30.39
C MET A 91 -3.88 34.03 -29.18
N GLN A 92 -3.54 33.53 -28.02
CA GLN A 92 -4.09 33.97 -26.72
C GLN A 92 -2.96 34.35 -25.77
N ASP A 93 -3.17 35.43 -25.00
CA ASP A 93 -2.29 35.82 -23.92
C ASP A 93 -2.43 34.83 -22.77
N GLY A 94 -1.29 34.41 -22.19
CA GLY A 94 -1.17 33.61 -20.99
C GLY A 94 -0.69 34.46 -19.81
N HIS A 95 0.00 33.83 -18.89
CA HIS A 95 0.50 34.48 -17.67
C HIS A 95 1.70 35.39 -17.96
N VAL A 96 1.75 36.54 -17.28
CA VAL A 96 2.95 37.38 -17.20
C VAL A 96 3.93 36.72 -16.23
N LEU A 97 5.15 36.47 -16.70
CA LEU A 97 6.20 35.77 -15.96
C LEU A 97 7.30 36.72 -15.48
N GLY A 98 7.31 37.97 -15.96
CA GLY A 98 8.29 39.00 -15.61
C GLY A 98 8.09 40.26 -16.47
N GLN A 99 8.89 41.31 -16.21
CA GLN A 99 8.73 42.61 -16.88
C GLN A 99 8.70 42.59 -18.41
N ARG A 100 9.38 41.61 -19.02
CA ARG A 100 9.46 41.44 -20.46
C ARG A 100 9.15 40.03 -20.92
N THR A 101 8.57 39.21 -20.02
CA THR A 101 8.39 37.77 -20.27
C THR A 101 6.96 37.37 -19.99
N GLN A 102 6.32 36.67 -20.94
CA GLN A 102 4.98 36.13 -20.75
C GLN A 102 4.83 34.76 -21.44
N SER A 103 3.82 34.00 -21.06
CA SER A 103 3.38 32.83 -21.78
C SER A 103 2.35 33.19 -22.84
N LEU A 104 2.40 32.52 -23.99
CA LEU A 104 1.43 32.65 -25.09
C LEU A 104 0.92 31.25 -25.48
N ARG A 105 -0.30 31.21 -26.03
CA ARG A 105 -0.92 29.99 -26.55
C ARG A 105 -1.38 30.21 -27.99
N ALA A 106 -1.38 29.13 -28.77
CA ALA A 106 -1.96 29.09 -30.10
C ALA A 106 -2.47 27.67 -30.40
N SER A 107 -3.39 27.56 -31.37
CA SER A 107 -3.87 26.28 -31.89
C SER A 107 -3.38 26.06 -33.33
N GLY A 108 -3.42 24.81 -33.79
CA GLY A 108 -3.08 24.42 -35.17
C GLY A 108 -1.57 24.25 -35.44
N LEU A 109 -0.72 24.24 -34.42
CA LEU A 109 0.72 23.99 -34.55
C LEU A 109 1.31 23.48 -33.22
N SER A 110 2.52 22.91 -33.27
CA SER A 110 3.22 22.46 -32.05
C SER A 110 3.85 23.64 -31.28
N SER A 111 4.12 23.43 -29.96
CA SER A 111 4.83 24.41 -29.14
C SER A 111 6.21 24.76 -29.69
N GLY A 112 6.91 23.78 -30.25
CA GLY A 112 8.21 23.99 -30.93
C GLY A 112 8.09 24.86 -32.18
N GLN A 113 7.07 24.62 -33.01
CA GLN A 113 6.80 25.42 -34.22
C GLN A 113 6.39 26.86 -33.86
N LEU A 114 5.56 27.03 -32.83
CA LEU A 114 5.17 28.36 -32.34
C LEU A 114 6.38 29.12 -31.81
N ALA A 115 7.24 28.49 -31.03
CA ALA A 115 8.47 29.09 -30.49
C ALA A 115 9.40 29.55 -31.64
N ALA A 116 9.63 28.70 -32.65
CA ALA A 116 10.48 29.02 -33.78
C ALA A 116 9.94 30.23 -34.61
N ARG A 117 8.63 30.30 -34.84
CA ARG A 117 7.99 31.43 -35.56
C ARG A 117 8.11 32.73 -34.76
N LEU A 118 7.88 32.68 -33.46
CA LEU A 118 7.98 33.85 -32.59
C LEU A 118 9.43 34.36 -32.41
N ALA A 119 10.41 33.45 -32.35
CA ALA A 119 11.81 33.82 -32.24
C ALA A 119 12.33 34.58 -33.50
N GLY A 120 11.67 34.42 -34.64
CA GLY A 120 11.97 35.16 -35.88
C GLY A 120 11.44 36.62 -35.91
N LEU A 121 10.64 37.04 -34.95
CA LEU A 121 10.07 38.37 -34.93
C LEU A 121 11.03 39.43 -34.34
N PRO A 122 11.08 40.65 -34.87
CA PRO A 122 12.01 41.69 -34.47
C PRO A 122 11.82 42.13 -32.99
N ASP A 123 10.59 42.04 -32.48
CA ASP A 123 10.24 42.38 -31.10
C ASP A 123 10.63 41.34 -30.06
N VAL A 124 11.00 40.12 -30.51
CA VAL A 124 11.25 38.97 -29.64
C VAL A 124 12.76 38.81 -29.43
N GLU A 125 13.18 38.71 -28.18
CA GLU A 125 14.56 38.39 -27.78
C GLU A 125 14.81 36.88 -27.85
N TRP A 126 13.88 36.09 -27.32
CA TRP A 126 13.82 34.64 -27.48
C TRP A 126 12.39 34.12 -27.20
N ALA A 127 12.09 32.95 -27.75
CA ALA A 127 10.89 32.19 -27.47
C ALA A 127 11.25 30.71 -27.29
N VAL A 128 10.67 30.08 -26.29
CA VAL A 128 10.91 28.66 -25.97
C VAL A 128 9.59 27.92 -25.74
N PRO A 129 9.48 26.63 -26.12
CA PRO A 129 8.29 25.85 -25.84
C PRO A 129 8.12 25.62 -24.34
N VAL A 130 6.88 25.69 -23.87
CA VAL A 130 6.54 25.25 -22.51
C VAL A 130 6.58 23.75 -22.47
N ARG A 131 7.40 23.19 -21.63
CA ARG A 131 7.52 21.74 -21.39
C ARG A 131 6.92 21.39 -20.03
N ARG A 132 6.18 20.30 -19.99
CA ARG A 132 5.74 19.71 -18.72
C ARG A 132 6.97 19.24 -17.94
N LYS A 133 7.04 19.60 -16.66
CA LYS A 133 8.02 19.05 -15.74
C LYS A 133 7.31 18.02 -14.88
N THR A 134 7.89 16.85 -14.75
CA THR A 134 7.48 15.81 -13.82
C THR A 134 8.46 15.78 -12.66
N ILE A 135 8.02 15.32 -11.52
CA ILE A 135 8.92 15.00 -10.42
C ILE A 135 9.89 13.94 -10.93
N ILE A 136 11.18 14.20 -10.80
CA ILE A 136 12.23 13.21 -11.11
C ILE A 136 12.26 12.28 -9.90
N ALA A 137 11.44 11.22 -9.92
CA ALA A 137 11.59 10.12 -8.99
C ALA A 137 12.96 9.49 -9.22
N LEU A 138 13.74 9.35 -8.18
CA LEU A 138 15.01 8.63 -8.25
C LEU A 138 14.71 7.17 -8.60
N ARG A 139 14.99 6.82 -9.85
CA ARG A 139 14.91 5.43 -10.29
C ARG A 139 16.02 4.66 -9.61
N PRO A 140 15.74 3.50 -9.01
CA PRO A 140 16.78 2.62 -8.46
C PRO A 140 17.86 2.29 -9.49
N ASN A 141 19.10 2.17 -9.04
CA ASN A 141 20.22 1.78 -9.87
C ASN A 141 20.40 0.26 -9.95
N ASP A 142 19.52 -0.48 -9.31
CA ASP A 142 19.53 -1.95 -9.23
C ASP A 142 19.25 -2.55 -10.62
N PRO A 143 20.11 -3.47 -11.11
CA PRO A 143 20.06 -3.96 -12.50
C PRO A 143 18.70 -4.56 -12.91
N TYR A 144 18.01 -5.25 -12.00
CA TYR A 144 16.73 -5.90 -12.31
C TYR A 144 15.50 -4.99 -12.17
N PHE A 145 15.68 -3.75 -11.71
CA PHE A 145 14.56 -2.80 -11.66
C PHE A 145 14.11 -2.35 -13.05
N GLY A 146 15.03 -2.24 -14.00
CA GLY A 146 14.76 -1.76 -15.36
C GLY A 146 14.22 -2.84 -16.31
N ASP A 147 13.94 -2.41 -17.54
CA ASP A 147 13.63 -3.27 -18.69
C ASP A 147 14.92 -3.74 -19.36
N GLY A 148 14.84 -4.79 -20.18
CA GLY A 148 15.93 -5.24 -21.01
C GLY A 148 16.93 -6.11 -20.27
N GLN A 149 16.50 -6.82 -19.22
CA GLN A 149 17.33 -7.80 -18.53
C GLN A 149 17.70 -8.94 -19.49
N THR A 150 19.00 -9.23 -19.61
CA THR A 150 19.49 -10.34 -20.45
C THR A 150 19.58 -11.66 -19.71
N THR A 151 19.49 -11.61 -18.38
CA THR A 151 19.64 -12.79 -17.49
C THR A 151 18.33 -13.46 -17.14
N ILE A 152 17.20 -12.83 -17.44
CA ILE A 152 15.85 -13.39 -17.21
C ILE A 152 15.01 -13.39 -18.49
N THR A 153 14.05 -14.30 -18.57
CA THR A 153 13.15 -14.44 -19.70
C THR A 153 11.71 -14.57 -19.20
N PRO A 154 10.78 -13.68 -19.65
CA PRO A 154 11.01 -12.49 -20.47
C PRO A 154 11.77 -11.39 -19.70
N ALA A 155 12.43 -10.48 -20.44
CA ALA A 155 13.25 -9.42 -19.88
C ALA A 155 12.42 -8.24 -19.33
N VAL A 156 11.43 -8.52 -18.49
CA VAL A 156 10.49 -7.52 -17.94
C VAL A 156 10.97 -6.88 -16.63
N GLY A 157 12.01 -7.45 -16.00
CA GLY A 157 12.51 -6.99 -14.71
C GLY A 157 11.41 -6.93 -13.66
N GLN A 158 11.53 -5.97 -12.75
CA GLN A 158 10.53 -5.72 -11.70
C GLN A 158 9.33 -4.91 -12.24
N TRP A 159 8.64 -5.48 -13.23
CA TRP A 159 7.50 -4.85 -13.89
C TRP A 159 6.42 -4.37 -12.91
N TYR A 160 6.22 -5.12 -11.84
CA TYR A 160 5.18 -4.88 -10.83
C TYR A 160 5.39 -3.58 -10.03
N LEU A 161 6.62 -3.04 -9.97
CA LEU A 161 6.93 -1.77 -9.27
C LEU A 161 6.74 -0.53 -10.15
N ARG A 162 6.52 -0.69 -11.46
CA ARG A 162 6.39 0.41 -12.41
C ARG A 162 5.11 1.20 -12.21
N ALA A 163 5.03 2.35 -12.88
CA ALA A 163 3.76 3.03 -13.07
C ALA A 163 2.86 2.18 -13.98
N PRO A 164 1.55 2.07 -13.68
CA PRO A 164 0.61 1.34 -14.53
C PRO A 164 0.53 1.94 -15.93
N ASP A 165 0.42 1.08 -16.93
CA ASP A 165 0.18 1.43 -18.32
C ASP A 165 -0.80 0.45 -18.98
N ALA A 166 -1.03 0.56 -20.29
CA ALA A 166 -1.98 -0.29 -21.01
C ALA A 166 -1.63 -1.80 -20.98
N THR A 167 -0.35 -2.15 -20.78
CA THR A 167 0.13 -3.54 -20.69
C THR A 167 0.22 -4.02 -19.25
N LEU A 168 0.66 -3.15 -18.35
CA LEU A 168 0.96 -3.44 -16.95
C LEU A 168 -0.09 -2.78 -16.04
N LEU A 169 -1.37 -3.10 -16.26
CA LEU A 169 -2.48 -2.48 -15.54
C LEU A 169 -2.39 -2.64 -14.01
N SER A 170 -1.84 -3.77 -13.55
CA SER A 170 -1.73 -4.05 -12.11
C SER A 170 -0.43 -3.57 -11.48
N ALA A 171 0.53 -3.02 -12.24
CA ALA A 171 1.76 -2.47 -11.67
C ALA A 171 1.44 -1.42 -10.60
N VAL A 172 2.18 -1.43 -9.47
CA VAL A 172 1.72 -0.75 -8.25
C VAL A 172 2.18 0.70 -8.09
N ASN A 173 2.82 1.30 -9.10
CA ASN A 173 3.25 2.71 -9.04
C ASN A 173 4.21 3.03 -7.87
N ALA A 174 5.18 2.15 -7.62
CA ALA A 174 6.15 2.37 -6.53
C ALA A 174 6.97 3.67 -6.72
N LEU A 175 7.29 4.05 -7.96
CA LEU A 175 7.95 5.33 -8.26
C LEU A 175 7.16 6.55 -7.78
N GLY A 176 5.83 6.49 -7.88
CA GLY A 176 4.94 7.52 -7.32
C GLY A 176 5.03 7.61 -5.80
N ALA A 177 5.11 6.46 -5.11
CA ALA A 177 5.31 6.41 -3.66
C ALA A 177 6.70 6.93 -3.26
N TRP A 178 7.75 6.50 -3.97
CA TRP A 178 9.13 6.91 -3.69
C TRP A 178 9.41 8.38 -3.99
N ALA A 179 8.60 9.03 -4.81
CA ALA A 179 8.64 10.49 -4.99
C ALA A 179 8.24 11.25 -3.71
N ILE A 180 7.51 10.60 -2.79
CA ILE A 180 7.06 11.16 -1.51
C ILE A 180 7.97 10.68 -0.37
N THR A 181 8.22 9.38 -0.29
CA THR A 181 9.08 8.78 0.73
C THR A 181 9.76 7.51 0.19
N THR A 182 11.00 7.31 0.57
CA THR A 182 11.72 6.06 0.32
C THR A 182 11.63 5.08 1.50
N GLY A 183 10.72 5.33 2.44
CA GLY A 183 10.60 4.54 3.66
C GLY A 183 11.53 5.02 4.78
N SER A 184 11.41 4.40 5.94
CA SER A 184 12.18 4.73 7.15
C SER A 184 12.68 3.46 7.83
N ALA A 185 13.94 3.42 8.24
CA ALA A 185 14.50 2.33 9.04
C ALA A 185 13.84 2.20 10.44
N ALA A 186 13.09 3.21 10.87
CA ALA A 186 12.27 3.14 12.08
C ALA A 186 10.98 2.31 11.90
N VAL A 187 10.64 1.97 10.65
CA VAL A 187 9.48 1.11 10.35
C VAL A 187 9.99 -0.29 10.03
N THR A 188 9.63 -1.24 10.85
CA THR A 188 9.95 -2.67 10.70
C THR A 188 8.76 -3.42 10.14
N VAL A 189 9.00 -4.28 9.15
CA VAL A 189 8.05 -5.28 8.65
C VAL A 189 8.52 -6.67 9.08
N ALA A 190 7.73 -7.39 9.85
CA ALA A 190 8.02 -8.77 10.17
C ALA A 190 7.55 -9.71 9.05
N VAL A 191 8.40 -10.65 8.68
CA VAL A 191 8.12 -11.71 7.70
C VAL A 191 7.99 -13.02 8.48
N LEU A 192 6.74 -13.46 8.69
CA LEU A 192 6.43 -14.72 9.35
C LEU A 192 6.37 -15.82 8.28
N ASP A 193 7.48 -16.58 8.15
CA ASP A 193 7.69 -17.46 7.00
C ASP A 193 8.72 -18.58 7.32
N THR A 194 9.39 -19.14 6.30
CA THR A 194 10.41 -20.21 6.42
C THR A 194 11.74 -19.76 7.03
N GLY A 195 11.87 -18.48 7.39
CA GLY A 195 13.15 -17.85 7.73
C GLY A 195 13.73 -17.13 6.51
N VAL A 196 14.98 -16.68 6.61
CA VAL A 196 15.64 -15.91 5.54
C VAL A 196 17.09 -16.36 5.36
N VAL A 197 17.54 -16.51 4.12
CA VAL A 197 18.97 -16.71 3.80
C VAL A 197 19.71 -15.38 4.03
N LYS A 198 20.19 -15.17 5.25
CA LYS A 198 20.80 -13.91 5.72
C LYS A 198 22.04 -13.48 4.91
N SER A 199 22.70 -14.43 4.23
CA SER A 199 23.87 -14.16 3.38
C SER A 199 23.52 -13.62 2.00
N HIS A 200 22.22 -13.46 1.66
CA HIS A 200 21.85 -12.93 0.35
C HIS A 200 22.27 -11.45 0.22
N PRO A 201 23.08 -11.08 -0.81
CA PRO A 201 23.68 -9.75 -0.89
C PRO A 201 22.66 -8.61 -0.95
N ASP A 202 21.48 -8.84 -1.52
CA ASP A 202 20.39 -7.85 -1.56
C ASP A 202 19.59 -7.74 -0.24
N LEU A 203 19.93 -8.52 0.77
CA LEU A 203 19.38 -8.42 2.11
C LEU A 203 20.40 -7.89 3.13
N ASP A 204 21.63 -7.60 2.68
CA ASP A 204 22.66 -7.04 3.54
C ASP A 204 22.26 -5.67 4.10
N GLY A 205 22.43 -5.53 5.43
CA GLY A 205 22.02 -4.31 6.15
C GLY A 205 20.50 -4.04 6.21
N LYS A 206 19.66 -5.00 5.76
CA LYS A 206 18.21 -4.86 5.72
C LYS A 206 17.48 -5.68 6.78
N LEU A 207 18.15 -6.60 7.42
CA LEU A 207 17.56 -7.53 8.36
C LEU A 207 17.85 -7.14 9.81
N HIS A 208 16.82 -7.15 10.66
CA HIS A 208 16.99 -7.25 12.10
C HIS A 208 17.31 -8.69 12.50
N ALA A 209 17.87 -8.87 13.69
CA ALA A 209 17.93 -10.20 14.31
C ALA A 209 16.50 -10.71 14.52
N GLY A 210 16.19 -11.84 13.93
CA GLY A 210 14.89 -12.48 14.03
C GLY A 210 14.84 -13.51 15.14
N TYR A 211 13.83 -14.37 15.07
CA TYR A 211 13.67 -15.51 15.99
C TYR A 211 13.01 -16.69 15.26
N ASP A 212 13.40 -17.92 15.62
CA ASP A 212 12.77 -19.15 15.15
C ASP A 212 11.71 -19.62 16.16
N PHE A 213 10.48 -19.75 15.71
CA PHE A 213 9.35 -20.26 16.47
C PHE A 213 8.98 -21.69 16.12
N VAL A 214 9.66 -22.35 15.17
CA VAL A 214 9.39 -23.76 14.83
C VAL A 214 9.74 -24.62 16.03
N SER A 215 8.74 -25.07 16.77
CA SER A 215 8.92 -25.76 18.05
C SER A 215 9.36 -27.21 17.91
N ARG A 216 9.14 -27.81 16.75
CA ARG A 216 9.38 -29.24 16.51
C ARG A 216 10.69 -29.46 15.77
N SER A 217 11.71 -29.99 16.46
CA SER A 217 13.02 -30.30 15.87
C SER A 217 12.98 -31.24 14.64
N SER A 218 11.93 -32.06 14.51
CA SER A 218 11.73 -32.89 13.31
C SER A 218 11.30 -32.10 12.07
N GLN A 219 10.88 -30.84 12.24
CA GLN A 219 10.40 -29.95 11.18
C GLN A 219 11.29 -28.74 10.96
N SER A 220 12.07 -28.34 12.00
CA SER A 220 12.94 -27.18 11.92
C SER A 220 14.07 -27.33 10.90
N SER A 221 14.58 -28.55 10.66
CA SER A 221 15.71 -28.84 9.74
C SER A 221 17.05 -28.23 10.14
N ASP A 222 17.16 -27.56 11.30
CA ASP A 222 18.37 -27.00 11.89
C ASP A 222 18.91 -27.83 13.06
N GLY A 223 18.10 -28.76 13.57
CA GLY A 223 18.51 -29.74 14.58
C GLY A 223 17.96 -29.50 15.98
N ASP A 224 17.29 -28.37 16.20
CA ASP A 224 16.63 -28.04 17.48
C ASP A 224 15.22 -27.48 17.30
N GLY A 225 14.69 -26.80 18.28
CA GLY A 225 13.38 -26.15 18.24
C GLY A 225 13.53 -24.63 18.21
N ARG A 226 12.67 -23.93 18.97
CA ARG A 226 12.67 -22.47 19.02
C ARG A 226 13.99 -21.91 19.49
N ASP A 227 14.57 -20.97 18.73
CA ASP A 227 15.84 -20.33 19.07
C ASP A 227 15.98 -18.90 18.52
N ALA A 228 17.14 -18.28 18.70
CA ALA A 228 17.40 -16.91 18.26
C ALA A 228 17.93 -16.81 16.81
N ASP A 229 17.93 -17.88 16.03
CA ASP A 229 18.39 -17.89 14.65
C ASP A 229 17.25 -18.10 13.65
N ALA A 230 16.70 -17.02 13.09
CA ALA A 230 15.68 -17.03 12.04
C ALA A 230 16.25 -17.29 10.63
N SER A 231 17.43 -17.90 10.50
CA SER A 231 17.95 -18.33 9.21
C SER A 231 17.09 -19.42 8.60
N ASP A 232 16.97 -19.43 7.27
CA ASP A 232 16.29 -20.51 6.55
C ASP A 232 17.29 -21.65 6.29
N PRO A 233 17.19 -22.81 6.98
CA PRO A 233 18.07 -23.97 6.75
C PRO A 233 17.63 -24.81 5.55
N GLY A 234 16.43 -24.50 5.00
CA GLY A 234 15.69 -25.26 4.00
C GLY A 234 14.51 -26.01 4.60
N ASP A 235 13.40 -25.95 3.90
CA ASP A 235 12.11 -26.58 4.23
C ASP A 235 11.83 -27.87 3.42
N TRP A 236 12.89 -28.45 2.83
CA TRP A 236 12.81 -29.66 2.00
C TRP A 236 12.20 -30.86 2.75
N SER A 237 11.55 -31.72 2.00
CA SER A 237 10.94 -32.95 2.52
C SER A 237 11.25 -34.16 1.63
N THR A 238 11.04 -35.34 2.20
CA THR A 238 11.23 -36.65 1.53
C THR A 238 9.90 -37.31 1.25
N SER A 239 9.91 -38.41 0.50
CA SER A 239 8.71 -39.21 0.24
C SER A 239 8.11 -39.87 1.49
N SER A 240 8.84 -39.88 2.62
CA SER A 240 8.34 -40.41 3.90
C SER A 240 7.65 -39.32 4.74
N ASP A 241 7.82 -38.04 4.40
CA ASP A 241 7.16 -36.95 5.07
C ASP A 241 5.69 -36.79 4.58
N SER A 242 4.83 -36.23 5.42
CA SER A 242 3.38 -36.15 5.15
C SER A 242 3.02 -35.36 3.88
N CYS A 243 3.88 -34.41 3.47
CA CYS A 243 3.70 -33.59 2.27
C CYS A 243 4.39 -34.17 1.02
N GLY A 244 5.00 -35.37 1.10
CA GLY A 244 5.78 -35.95 0.02
C GLY A 244 7.15 -35.27 -0.17
N ALA A 245 7.88 -35.70 -1.20
CA ALA A 245 9.20 -35.16 -1.49
C ALA A 245 9.09 -33.77 -2.14
N GLN A 246 9.74 -32.77 -1.57
CA GLN A 246 9.83 -31.41 -2.08
C GLN A 246 11.23 -30.85 -1.90
N HIS A 247 11.64 -29.96 -2.80
CA HIS A 247 12.84 -29.15 -2.62
C HIS A 247 12.57 -27.97 -1.68
N SER A 248 13.63 -27.42 -1.10
CA SER A 248 13.53 -26.19 -0.31
C SER A 248 12.96 -25.05 -1.15
N SER A 249 12.01 -24.32 -0.58
CA SER A 249 11.26 -23.28 -1.27
C SER A 249 11.98 -21.92 -1.21
N TRP A 250 12.78 -21.65 -0.16
CA TRP A 250 13.39 -20.35 0.14
C TRP A 250 12.35 -19.22 0.21
N HIS A 251 11.13 -19.57 0.58
CA HIS A 251 9.95 -18.72 0.46
C HIS A 251 10.08 -17.43 1.29
N GLY A 252 10.53 -17.51 2.53
CA GLY A 252 10.73 -16.32 3.37
C GLY A 252 11.80 -15.37 2.82
N THR A 253 12.86 -15.91 2.16
CA THR A 253 13.86 -15.09 1.46
C THR A 253 13.24 -14.32 0.29
N GLN A 254 12.36 -14.97 -0.47
CA GLN A 254 11.65 -14.35 -1.59
C GLN A 254 10.71 -13.24 -1.12
N VAL A 255 9.95 -13.50 -0.07
CA VAL A 255 9.04 -12.54 0.55
C VAL A 255 9.79 -11.34 1.13
N ALA A 256 10.90 -11.58 1.84
CA ALA A 256 11.74 -10.53 2.41
C ALA A 256 12.31 -9.59 1.34
N GLY A 257 12.75 -10.12 0.19
CA GLY A 257 13.26 -9.34 -0.93
C GLY A 257 12.23 -8.41 -1.53
N LEU A 258 10.99 -8.86 -1.72
CA LEU A 258 9.90 -8.01 -2.22
C LEU A 258 9.63 -6.82 -1.30
N ILE A 259 9.69 -7.01 0.02
CA ILE A 259 9.48 -5.95 0.98
C ILE A 259 10.66 -4.99 1.04
N GLY A 260 11.86 -5.52 1.24
CA GLY A 260 12.97 -4.72 1.73
C GLY A 260 14.34 -5.06 1.15
N ALA A 261 14.44 -5.59 -0.09
CA ALA A 261 15.72 -5.72 -0.76
C ALA A 261 16.47 -4.39 -0.74
N ALA A 262 17.82 -4.47 -0.55
CA ALA A 262 18.68 -3.31 -0.49
C ALA A 262 18.65 -2.58 -1.83
N THR A 263 18.09 -1.38 -1.84
CA THR A 263 17.84 -0.61 -3.06
C THR A 263 18.91 0.46 -3.25
N ASP A 264 19.28 0.76 -4.49
CA ASP A 264 20.39 1.66 -4.88
C ASP A 264 21.77 1.15 -4.46
N ASN A 265 21.97 -0.16 -4.36
CA ASN A 265 23.25 -0.80 -4.07
C ASN A 265 24.02 -1.23 -5.35
N GLY A 266 23.40 -1.06 -6.53
CA GLY A 266 24.01 -1.39 -7.83
C GLY A 266 24.00 -2.88 -8.18
N ILE A 267 23.33 -3.71 -7.39
CA ILE A 267 23.17 -5.15 -7.63
C ILE A 267 21.67 -5.52 -7.55
N GLY A 268 21.29 -6.64 -8.14
CA GLY A 268 20.01 -7.30 -7.97
C GLY A 268 18.78 -6.42 -8.19
N MET A 269 17.96 -6.29 -7.18
CA MET A 269 16.58 -5.78 -7.25
C MET A 269 16.28 -4.72 -6.19
N ALA A 270 15.22 -3.95 -6.42
CA ALA A 270 14.69 -3.00 -5.43
C ALA A 270 13.58 -3.64 -4.57
N GLY A 271 13.61 -3.44 -3.25
CA GLY A 271 12.47 -3.70 -2.37
C GLY A 271 11.47 -2.56 -2.44
N ILE A 272 10.14 -2.85 -2.40
CA ILE A 272 9.13 -1.80 -2.47
C ILE A 272 9.24 -0.81 -1.29
N GLY A 273 9.58 -1.30 -0.10
CA GLY A 273 9.76 -0.50 1.11
C GLY A 273 11.08 0.28 1.16
N ARG A 274 12.03 0.03 0.25
CA ARG A 274 13.37 0.62 0.16
C ARG A 274 14.12 0.67 1.50
N ASN A 275 13.93 1.75 2.28
CA ASN A 275 14.66 1.98 3.54
C ASN A 275 14.01 1.35 4.78
N VAL A 276 12.88 0.65 4.65
CA VAL A 276 12.29 -0.08 5.80
C VAL A 276 13.16 -1.27 6.19
N MET A 277 13.06 -1.71 7.43
CA MET A 277 13.78 -2.89 7.92
C MET A 277 12.86 -4.11 7.90
N VAL A 278 13.45 -5.28 7.70
CA VAL A 278 12.77 -6.57 7.74
C VAL A 278 13.16 -7.32 9.01
N LEU A 279 12.18 -7.85 9.73
CA LEU A 279 12.37 -8.73 10.88
C LEU A 279 11.98 -10.16 10.48
N PRO A 280 12.94 -11.06 10.24
CA PRO A 280 12.64 -12.46 9.98
C PRO A 280 12.04 -13.14 11.23
N VAL A 281 10.92 -13.82 11.06
CA VAL A 281 10.28 -14.62 12.10
C VAL A 281 9.96 -15.97 11.49
N ARG A 282 10.79 -16.95 11.80
CA ARG A 282 10.62 -18.27 11.24
C ARG A 282 9.50 -19.01 11.97
N VAL A 283 8.45 -19.34 11.25
CA VAL A 283 7.26 -20.06 11.76
C VAL A 283 6.90 -21.27 10.89
N LEU A 284 7.55 -21.39 9.73
CA LEU A 284 7.38 -22.48 8.80
C LEU A 284 8.67 -23.30 8.68
N GLY A 285 8.53 -24.60 8.68
CA GLY A 285 9.60 -25.55 8.42
C GLY A 285 9.15 -26.60 7.42
N LYS A 286 9.69 -27.79 7.52
CA LYS A 286 9.31 -28.95 6.69
C LYS A 286 7.79 -29.17 6.72
N CYS A 287 7.15 -29.21 5.55
CA CYS A 287 5.72 -29.39 5.37
C CYS A 287 4.85 -28.25 5.98
N GLY A 288 5.36 -27.05 6.16
CA GLY A 288 4.63 -25.90 6.66
C GLY A 288 4.84 -25.62 8.16
N GLY A 289 3.88 -24.97 8.80
CA GLY A 289 3.94 -24.55 10.22
C GLY A 289 2.66 -24.89 10.97
N TYR A 290 2.68 -24.65 12.27
CA TYR A 290 1.55 -24.87 13.15
C TYR A 290 1.03 -23.57 13.72
N ASP A 291 -0.26 -23.49 14.01
CA ASP A 291 -0.95 -22.29 14.47
C ASP A 291 -0.37 -21.74 15.78
N ASP A 292 0.05 -22.61 16.69
CA ASP A 292 0.66 -22.23 17.98
C ASP A 292 2.01 -21.53 17.80
N ASP A 293 2.84 -21.99 16.84
CA ASP A 293 4.11 -21.36 16.48
C ASP A 293 3.88 -20.04 15.74
N ILE A 294 2.94 -20.01 14.79
CA ILE A 294 2.59 -18.81 14.02
C ILE A 294 2.04 -17.72 14.94
N ILE A 295 1.10 -18.04 15.82
CA ILE A 295 0.49 -17.11 16.77
C ILE A 295 1.53 -16.59 17.78
N ALA A 296 2.43 -17.45 18.28
CA ALA A 296 3.52 -17.03 19.14
C ALA A 296 4.44 -16.04 18.41
N GLY A 297 4.81 -16.34 17.16
CA GLY A 297 5.59 -15.44 16.30
C GLY A 297 4.89 -14.10 16.06
N MET A 298 3.57 -14.09 15.81
CA MET A 298 2.79 -12.85 15.63
C MET A 298 2.84 -11.95 16.87
N ARG A 299 2.62 -12.51 18.07
CA ARG A 299 2.64 -11.77 19.33
C ARG A 299 4.03 -11.24 19.64
N TRP A 300 5.07 -12.05 19.43
CA TRP A 300 6.44 -11.62 19.63
C TRP A 300 6.88 -10.53 18.64
N ALA A 301 6.63 -10.74 17.35
CA ALA A 301 7.00 -9.79 16.30
C ALA A 301 6.37 -8.41 16.50
N SER A 302 5.13 -8.36 17.00
CA SER A 302 4.40 -7.13 17.30
C SER A 302 4.78 -6.47 18.65
N GLY A 303 5.59 -7.14 19.49
CA GLY A 303 5.92 -6.66 20.83
C GLY A 303 4.81 -6.85 21.87
N VAL A 304 3.73 -7.56 21.53
CA VAL A 304 2.65 -7.92 22.46
C VAL A 304 3.13 -8.95 23.49
N SER A 305 4.00 -9.87 23.08
CA SER A 305 4.64 -10.85 23.97
C SER A 305 6.14 -10.63 24.09
N ALA A 306 6.67 -10.84 25.29
CA ALA A 306 8.10 -10.87 25.56
C ALA A 306 8.65 -12.31 25.69
N ASP A 307 7.83 -13.32 25.39
CA ASP A 307 8.23 -14.74 25.43
C ASP A 307 8.61 -15.21 24.01
N PRO A 308 9.74 -15.88 23.82
CA PRO A 308 10.70 -16.33 24.85
C PRO A 308 11.71 -15.26 25.29
N VAL A 309 11.87 -14.18 24.51
CA VAL A 309 12.74 -13.04 24.82
C VAL A 309 12.09 -11.75 24.34
N VAL A 310 12.49 -10.63 24.92
CA VAL A 310 12.00 -9.32 24.46
C VAL A 310 12.46 -9.06 23.02
N ASN A 311 11.54 -8.74 22.14
CA ASN A 311 11.88 -8.29 20.78
C ASN A 311 12.40 -6.84 20.83
N PRO A 312 13.68 -6.59 20.48
CA PRO A 312 14.23 -5.23 20.49
C PRO A 312 13.75 -4.37 19.32
N HIS A 313 13.09 -4.96 18.31
CA HIS A 313 12.64 -4.30 17.09
C HIS A 313 11.18 -4.65 16.73
N PRO A 314 10.21 -4.30 17.59
CA PRO A 314 8.81 -4.60 17.32
C PRO A 314 8.38 -4.07 15.95
N ALA A 315 7.71 -4.92 15.19
CA ALA A 315 7.24 -4.57 13.87
C ALA A 315 5.98 -3.70 13.91
N ARG A 316 5.81 -2.85 12.91
CA ARG A 316 4.57 -2.09 12.64
C ARG A 316 3.68 -2.78 11.62
N VAL A 317 4.24 -3.74 10.89
CA VAL A 317 3.52 -4.53 9.88
C VAL A 317 3.96 -5.98 10.03
N LEU A 318 3.01 -6.90 10.08
CA LEU A 318 3.24 -8.34 9.97
C LEU A 318 2.83 -8.78 8.57
N ASN A 319 3.71 -9.46 7.85
CA ASN A 319 3.40 -10.13 6.60
C ASN A 319 3.31 -11.64 6.82
N LEU A 320 2.14 -12.21 6.55
CA LEU A 320 1.86 -13.64 6.60
C LEU A 320 1.56 -14.13 5.18
N SER A 321 2.58 -14.63 4.51
CA SER A 321 2.45 -15.25 3.19
C SER A 321 2.13 -16.75 3.32
N LEU A 322 1.21 -17.07 4.21
CA LEU A 322 0.83 -18.42 4.62
C LEU A 322 -0.69 -18.49 4.86
N GLY A 323 -1.21 -19.69 4.88
CA GLY A 323 -2.62 -19.96 5.20
C GLY A 323 -2.98 -21.42 4.99
N SER A 324 -4.17 -21.77 5.41
CA SER A 324 -4.80 -23.07 5.14
C SER A 324 -6.31 -22.90 4.99
N SER A 325 -6.94 -23.85 4.33
CA SER A 325 -8.40 -23.87 4.22
C SER A 325 -9.04 -24.01 5.61
N GLY A 326 -10.07 -23.24 5.87
CA GLY A 326 -10.78 -23.21 7.14
C GLY A 326 -11.49 -21.91 7.41
N THR A 327 -12.19 -21.85 8.53
CA THR A 327 -12.82 -20.61 9.03
C THR A 327 -11.97 -20.01 10.13
N CYS A 328 -11.93 -18.68 10.23
CA CYS A 328 -11.15 -17.98 11.26
C CYS A 328 -11.37 -18.55 12.66
N SER A 329 -10.35 -19.15 13.25
CA SER A 329 -10.38 -19.75 14.59
C SER A 329 -10.44 -18.69 15.68
N ALA A 330 -10.85 -19.09 16.89
CA ALA A 330 -10.84 -18.20 18.03
C ALA A 330 -9.41 -17.71 18.37
N ALA A 331 -8.41 -18.58 18.20
CA ALA A 331 -7.01 -18.28 18.52
C ALA A 331 -6.43 -17.19 17.61
N TYR A 332 -6.62 -17.29 16.28
CA TYR A 332 -6.20 -16.24 15.35
C TYR A 332 -6.98 -14.94 15.56
N ARG A 333 -8.29 -15.02 15.79
CA ARG A 333 -9.12 -13.84 16.04
C ARG A 333 -8.65 -13.04 17.25
N GLU A 334 -8.30 -13.72 18.33
CA GLU A 334 -7.77 -13.10 19.55
C GLU A 334 -6.39 -12.49 19.30
N ALA A 335 -5.46 -13.25 18.73
CA ALA A 335 -4.10 -12.77 18.43
C ALA A 335 -4.11 -11.56 17.49
N ILE A 336 -4.93 -11.58 16.44
CA ILE A 336 -5.06 -10.45 15.51
C ILE A 336 -5.64 -9.22 16.22
N ALA A 337 -6.62 -9.41 17.09
CA ALA A 337 -7.20 -8.30 17.87
C ALA A 337 -6.16 -7.65 18.80
N GLU A 338 -5.34 -8.45 19.50
CA GLU A 338 -4.25 -7.96 20.36
C GLU A 338 -3.19 -7.21 19.55
N VAL A 339 -2.74 -7.78 18.42
CA VAL A 339 -1.75 -7.18 17.52
C VAL A 339 -2.26 -5.84 16.95
N ASN A 340 -3.52 -5.80 16.52
CA ASN A 340 -4.14 -4.58 16.01
C ASN A 340 -4.33 -3.53 17.12
N ALA A 341 -4.64 -3.93 18.35
CA ALA A 341 -4.75 -3.03 19.49
C ALA A 341 -3.39 -2.39 19.85
N ALA A 342 -2.28 -3.08 19.58
CA ALA A 342 -0.92 -2.56 19.68
C ALA A 342 -0.55 -1.62 18.49
N GLY A 343 -1.47 -1.38 17.55
CA GLY A 343 -1.26 -0.50 16.39
C GLY A 343 -0.49 -1.16 15.24
N VAL A 344 -0.38 -2.49 15.23
CA VAL A 344 0.35 -3.24 14.20
C VAL A 344 -0.60 -3.78 13.13
N VAL A 345 -0.25 -3.57 11.87
CA VAL A 345 -1.04 -3.97 10.70
C VAL A 345 -0.70 -5.41 10.33
N VAL A 346 -1.71 -6.25 10.11
CA VAL A 346 -1.54 -7.64 9.67
C VAL A 346 -1.95 -7.76 8.21
N VAL A 347 -1.01 -8.14 7.33
CA VAL A 347 -1.22 -8.36 5.90
C VAL A 347 -1.08 -9.84 5.60
N VAL A 348 -2.07 -10.44 4.95
CA VAL A 348 -2.16 -11.90 4.77
C VAL A 348 -2.51 -12.25 3.33
N ALA A 349 -1.85 -13.25 2.76
CA ALA A 349 -2.16 -13.83 1.46
C ALA A 349 -3.52 -14.54 1.48
N ALA A 350 -4.34 -14.35 0.44
CA ALA A 350 -5.70 -14.90 0.39
C ALA A 350 -5.77 -16.43 0.21
N GLY A 351 -4.70 -17.06 -0.28
CA GLY A 351 -4.64 -18.48 -0.61
C GLY A 351 -4.55 -18.74 -2.12
N ASN A 352 -4.26 -19.99 -2.48
CA ASN A 352 -3.92 -20.38 -3.87
C ASN A 352 -4.73 -21.58 -4.40
N ASP A 353 -5.98 -21.73 -3.99
CA ASP A 353 -6.88 -22.84 -4.35
C ASP A 353 -7.84 -22.46 -5.50
N THR A 354 -7.35 -21.77 -6.51
CA THR A 354 -8.01 -21.54 -7.81
C THR A 354 -9.41 -20.92 -7.70
N GLY A 355 -9.54 -19.82 -6.93
CA GLY A 355 -10.78 -19.06 -6.81
C GLY A 355 -11.75 -19.61 -5.78
N HIS A 356 -11.28 -20.45 -4.87
CA HIS A 356 -12.02 -20.89 -3.70
C HIS A 356 -12.08 -19.80 -2.63
N ALA A 357 -12.69 -20.11 -1.49
CA ALA A 357 -12.81 -19.16 -0.37
C ALA A 357 -11.45 -18.79 0.21
N VAL A 358 -11.38 -17.60 0.77
CA VAL A 358 -10.18 -17.06 1.42
C VAL A 358 -9.75 -17.96 2.58
N ASP A 359 -8.46 -18.30 2.63
CA ASP A 359 -7.85 -19.14 3.65
C ASP A 359 -7.77 -18.45 5.03
N GLU A 360 -7.68 -19.22 6.10
CA GLU A 360 -7.27 -18.75 7.42
C GLU A 360 -5.75 -18.50 7.42
N PRO A 361 -5.22 -17.39 8.01
CA PRO A 361 -5.95 -16.37 8.76
C PRO A 361 -6.40 -15.17 7.95
N ALA A 362 -6.32 -15.18 6.61
CA ALA A 362 -6.72 -14.06 5.76
C ALA A 362 -8.23 -13.75 5.84
N ASN A 363 -9.06 -14.75 6.15
CA ASN A 363 -10.49 -14.58 6.37
C ASN A 363 -10.86 -14.06 7.77
N CYS A 364 -9.87 -13.76 8.62
CA CYS A 364 -10.11 -13.20 9.94
C CYS A 364 -10.40 -11.69 9.87
N ALA A 365 -11.27 -11.21 10.76
CA ALA A 365 -11.49 -9.78 10.91
C ALA A 365 -10.21 -9.07 11.40
N GLY A 366 -9.96 -7.86 10.90
CA GLY A 366 -8.83 -7.03 11.33
C GLY A 366 -7.57 -7.17 10.47
N VAL A 367 -7.52 -8.10 9.53
CA VAL A 367 -6.40 -8.24 8.60
C VAL A 367 -6.64 -7.50 7.28
N ILE A 368 -5.58 -7.30 6.52
CA ILE A 368 -5.60 -6.90 5.12
C ILE A 368 -5.35 -8.16 4.29
N ALA A 369 -6.43 -8.84 3.90
CA ALA A 369 -6.37 -9.99 3.00
C ALA A 369 -6.05 -9.53 1.58
N VAL A 370 -5.10 -10.18 0.91
CA VAL A 370 -4.58 -9.79 -0.41
C VAL A 370 -4.81 -10.89 -1.43
N SER A 371 -5.61 -10.60 -2.46
CA SER A 371 -5.77 -11.48 -3.62
C SER A 371 -4.72 -11.18 -4.70
N GLY A 372 -4.54 -12.13 -5.61
CA GLY A 372 -3.56 -12.04 -6.69
C GLY A 372 -4.18 -11.65 -8.03
N VAL A 373 -3.54 -10.70 -8.73
CA VAL A 373 -3.87 -10.34 -10.11
C VAL A 373 -2.68 -10.50 -11.04
N ARG A 374 -2.97 -10.73 -12.32
CA ARG A 374 -2.01 -10.78 -13.42
C ARG A 374 -1.58 -9.34 -13.78
N HIS A 375 -0.53 -9.22 -14.63
CA HIS A 375 -0.09 -7.93 -15.17
C HIS A 375 -1.23 -7.13 -15.82
N ALA A 376 -2.19 -7.82 -16.47
CA ALA A 376 -3.36 -7.25 -17.11
C ALA A 376 -4.49 -6.83 -16.13
N GLY A 377 -4.34 -7.09 -14.82
CA GLY A 377 -5.32 -6.72 -13.80
C GLY A 377 -6.47 -7.70 -13.60
N THR A 378 -6.55 -8.79 -14.37
CA THR A 378 -7.48 -9.89 -14.15
C THR A 378 -7.00 -10.81 -13.01
N LYS A 379 -7.90 -11.57 -12.38
CA LYS A 379 -7.54 -12.55 -11.36
C LYS A 379 -6.51 -13.54 -11.93
N VAL A 380 -5.41 -13.75 -11.22
CA VAL A 380 -4.50 -14.84 -11.56
C VAL A 380 -5.14 -16.20 -11.23
N GLY A 381 -4.91 -17.21 -12.05
CA GLY A 381 -5.64 -18.47 -12.01
C GLY A 381 -5.77 -19.10 -10.62
N TYR A 382 -4.69 -19.15 -9.87
CA TYR A 382 -4.63 -19.81 -8.56
C TYR A 382 -5.20 -18.97 -7.40
N SER A 383 -5.33 -17.64 -7.50
CA SER A 383 -5.73 -16.81 -6.34
C SER A 383 -7.11 -17.17 -5.81
N ASN A 384 -7.21 -17.36 -4.49
CA ASN A 384 -8.47 -17.38 -3.77
C ASN A 384 -9.13 -16.02 -3.78
N ILE A 385 -10.43 -15.97 -3.62
CA ILE A 385 -11.29 -14.79 -3.68
C ILE A 385 -12.37 -14.85 -2.61
N GLY A 386 -12.95 -13.71 -2.29
CA GLY A 386 -14.05 -13.65 -1.32
C GLY A 386 -14.30 -12.23 -0.82
N PRO A 387 -15.39 -12.01 -0.08
CA PRO A 387 -15.72 -10.71 0.48
C PRO A 387 -14.75 -10.24 1.56
N GLU A 388 -13.91 -11.13 2.11
CA GLU A 388 -12.89 -10.82 3.11
C GLU A 388 -11.68 -10.12 2.49
N VAL A 389 -11.45 -10.29 1.18
CA VAL A 389 -10.34 -9.64 0.48
C VAL A 389 -10.44 -8.13 0.59
N ALA A 390 -9.36 -7.50 1.01
CA ALA A 390 -9.30 -6.05 1.15
C ALA A 390 -8.84 -5.36 -0.14
N ILE A 391 -7.85 -5.94 -0.84
CA ILE A 391 -7.19 -5.36 -2.00
C ILE A 391 -6.53 -6.45 -2.85
N ALA A 392 -6.31 -6.18 -4.13
CA ALA A 392 -5.57 -7.06 -5.03
C ALA A 392 -4.20 -6.47 -5.39
N ALA A 393 -3.19 -7.34 -5.53
CA ALA A 393 -1.86 -6.93 -5.95
C ALA A 393 -1.24 -7.95 -6.95
N PRO A 394 -0.18 -7.56 -7.68
CA PRO A 394 0.52 -8.46 -8.59
C PRO A 394 0.98 -9.74 -7.88
N ALA A 395 0.65 -10.90 -8.45
CA ALA A 395 1.02 -12.21 -7.89
C ALA A 395 1.87 -13.07 -8.87
N GLY A 396 2.24 -12.50 -10.01
CA GLY A 396 2.89 -13.20 -11.10
C GLY A 396 1.90 -13.75 -12.13
N ASN A 397 2.39 -14.00 -13.34
CA ASN A 397 1.57 -14.52 -14.42
C ASN A 397 2.33 -15.59 -15.20
N CYS A 398 2.00 -16.85 -14.96
CA CYS A 398 2.50 -18.01 -15.68
C CYS A 398 1.28 -18.86 -16.08
N VAL A 399 0.54 -18.38 -17.06
CA VAL A 399 -0.66 -19.06 -17.56
C VAL A 399 -0.37 -20.08 -18.66
N ASN A 400 0.88 -20.15 -19.12
CA ASN A 400 1.34 -21.14 -20.08
C ASN A 400 1.72 -22.44 -19.37
N ASP A 401 1.22 -23.58 -19.87
CA ASP A 401 1.49 -24.90 -19.30
C ASP A 401 2.97 -25.33 -19.44
N SER A 402 3.69 -24.74 -20.35
CA SER A 402 5.11 -25.02 -20.59
C SER A 402 5.86 -23.80 -21.10
N GLY A 403 7.18 -23.79 -20.90
CA GLY A 403 8.05 -22.69 -21.31
C GLY A 403 8.24 -21.60 -20.27
N ALA A 404 8.78 -20.47 -20.71
CA ALA A 404 9.09 -19.32 -19.84
C ALA A 404 7.81 -18.65 -19.31
N CYS A 405 7.79 -18.30 -18.03
CA CYS A 405 6.74 -17.50 -17.44
C CYS A 405 6.69 -16.11 -18.07
N LEU A 406 5.53 -15.63 -18.48
CA LEU A 406 5.41 -14.38 -19.24
C LEU A 406 5.68 -13.13 -18.40
N TYR A 407 5.17 -13.09 -17.18
CA TYR A 407 5.34 -11.96 -16.24
C TYR A 407 5.58 -12.48 -14.82
N PRO A 408 6.75 -13.12 -14.56
CA PRO A 408 7.08 -13.62 -13.23
C PRO A 408 7.24 -12.45 -12.27
N LEU A 409 7.15 -12.70 -10.97
CA LEU A 409 7.69 -11.78 -9.98
C LEU A 409 9.17 -12.12 -9.80
N LEU A 410 10.02 -11.12 -10.01
CA LEU A 410 11.44 -11.23 -9.74
C LEU A 410 11.69 -10.91 -8.27
N THR A 411 12.35 -11.82 -7.55
CA THR A 411 12.72 -11.62 -6.15
C THR A 411 13.97 -12.41 -5.78
N THR A 412 14.57 -12.09 -4.63
CA THR A 412 15.69 -12.83 -4.03
C THR A 412 15.30 -14.27 -3.76
N THR A 413 16.21 -15.23 -4.04
CA THR A 413 16.01 -16.65 -3.72
C THR A 413 17.33 -17.37 -3.57
N ASN A 414 17.31 -18.71 -3.47
CA ASN A 414 18.51 -19.51 -3.34
C ASN A 414 18.44 -20.72 -4.27
N SER A 415 19.57 -21.23 -4.73
CA SER A 415 19.65 -22.36 -5.66
C SER A 415 19.69 -23.74 -5.00
N GLY A 416 19.78 -23.77 -3.66
CA GLY A 416 19.87 -25.04 -2.94
C GLY A 416 18.56 -25.84 -3.05
N SER A 417 18.67 -27.13 -3.27
CA SER A 417 17.48 -28.02 -3.30
C SER A 417 17.08 -28.55 -1.92
N THR A 418 18.01 -28.52 -0.97
CA THR A 418 17.84 -28.92 0.42
C THR A 418 18.37 -27.82 1.36
N THR A 419 19.65 -27.73 1.53
CA THR A 419 20.35 -26.69 2.30
C THR A 419 20.74 -25.51 1.42
N PRO A 420 21.06 -24.33 1.97
CA PRO A 420 21.41 -23.16 1.18
C PRO A 420 22.58 -23.41 0.20
N GLY A 421 22.34 -23.06 -1.06
CA GLY A 421 23.32 -23.05 -2.14
C GLY A 421 23.74 -21.61 -2.50
N ALA A 422 23.82 -21.29 -3.79
CA ALA A 422 24.14 -19.94 -4.25
C ALA A 422 22.94 -18.99 -4.09
N ASN A 423 23.21 -17.76 -3.69
CA ASN A 423 22.23 -16.69 -3.68
C ASN A 423 21.94 -16.26 -5.12
N ILE A 424 20.69 -16.32 -5.52
CA ILE A 424 20.20 -16.01 -6.87
C ILE A 424 18.90 -15.22 -6.81
N TYR A 425 18.36 -14.88 -7.97
CA TYR A 425 17.03 -14.26 -8.11
C TYR A 425 16.11 -15.20 -8.87
N SER A 426 14.81 -15.13 -8.58
CA SER A 426 13.81 -15.84 -9.38
C SER A 426 13.70 -15.24 -10.78
N ASP A 427 13.25 -16.04 -11.74
CA ASP A 427 13.13 -15.66 -13.15
C ASP A 427 11.93 -16.32 -13.81
N SER A 428 11.90 -16.34 -15.13
CA SER A 428 10.81 -16.96 -15.91
C SER A 428 10.74 -18.49 -15.81
N PHE A 429 11.77 -19.15 -15.30
CA PHE A 429 11.85 -20.61 -15.14
C PHE A 429 11.90 -21.03 -13.67
N ASN A 430 12.69 -20.35 -12.86
CA ASN A 430 12.68 -20.45 -11.39
C ASN A 430 11.78 -19.35 -10.83
N ARG A 431 10.49 -19.56 -10.93
CA ARG A 431 9.46 -18.53 -10.81
C ARG A 431 8.88 -18.44 -9.40
N SER A 432 8.70 -17.22 -8.91
CA SER A 432 7.92 -16.93 -7.71
C SER A 432 6.49 -16.57 -8.10
N LEU A 433 5.54 -17.37 -7.68
CA LEU A 433 4.11 -17.26 -7.97
C LEU A 433 3.29 -17.53 -6.72
N GLY A 434 2.24 -16.76 -6.51
CA GLY A 434 1.32 -16.98 -5.41
C GLY A 434 0.80 -15.67 -4.84
N THR A 435 -0.34 -15.73 -4.17
CA THR A 435 -0.81 -14.63 -3.33
C THR A 435 0.20 -14.30 -2.22
N SER A 436 1.05 -15.28 -1.88
CA SER A 436 2.22 -15.13 -1.01
C SER A 436 3.18 -14.02 -1.45
N PHE A 437 3.23 -13.67 -2.73
CA PHE A 437 4.08 -12.62 -3.27
C PHE A 437 3.32 -11.31 -3.51
N ALA A 438 1.99 -11.36 -3.55
CA ALA A 438 1.13 -10.17 -3.56
C ALA A 438 1.08 -9.50 -2.17
N ALA A 439 1.00 -10.28 -1.11
CA ALA A 439 0.96 -9.79 0.27
C ALA A 439 2.18 -8.92 0.64
N PRO A 440 3.45 -9.31 0.39
CA PRO A 440 4.62 -8.49 0.72
C PRO A 440 4.68 -7.18 -0.06
N ILE A 441 4.15 -7.10 -1.28
CA ILE A 441 4.04 -5.84 -2.02
C ILE A 441 3.09 -4.88 -1.31
N VAL A 442 1.97 -5.38 -0.78
CA VAL A 442 1.05 -4.61 0.06
C VAL A 442 1.71 -4.23 1.39
N ALA A 443 2.39 -5.17 2.06
CA ALA A 443 3.05 -4.92 3.35
C ALA A 443 4.14 -3.85 3.23
N GLY A 444 4.96 -3.89 2.19
CA GLY A 444 5.95 -2.85 1.91
C GLY A 444 5.32 -1.48 1.59
N THR A 445 4.18 -1.46 0.88
CA THR A 445 3.40 -0.23 0.65
C THR A 445 2.86 0.33 1.97
N VAL A 446 2.31 -0.52 2.85
CA VAL A 446 1.87 -0.13 4.20
C VAL A 446 3.03 0.47 5.00
N ALA A 447 4.22 -0.13 4.91
CA ALA A 447 5.40 0.40 5.59
C ALA A 447 5.82 1.79 5.06
N LEU A 448 5.68 2.05 3.76
CA LEU A 448 5.85 3.40 3.20
C LEU A 448 4.80 4.40 3.73
N MET A 449 3.52 4.01 3.82
CA MET A 449 2.46 4.83 4.41
C MET A 449 2.78 5.18 5.86
N LEU A 450 3.18 4.19 6.67
CA LEU A 450 3.56 4.37 8.08
C LEU A 450 4.87 5.16 8.24
N SER A 451 5.75 5.18 7.24
CA SER A 451 6.94 6.03 7.22
C SER A 451 6.57 7.52 7.04
N VAL A 452 5.42 7.81 6.46
CA VAL A 452 4.89 9.17 6.28
C VAL A 452 4.01 9.58 7.47
N ASP A 453 3.06 8.70 7.85
CA ASP A 453 2.15 8.92 8.99
C ASP A 453 2.21 7.70 9.95
N GLY A 454 3.17 7.72 10.87
CA GLY A 454 3.35 6.69 11.89
C GLY A 454 2.21 6.58 12.89
N THR A 455 1.24 7.49 12.86
CA THR A 455 0.08 7.51 13.78
C THR A 455 -1.12 6.75 13.26
N MET A 456 -1.09 6.29 12.01
CA MET A 456 -2.20 5.53 11.42
C MET A 456 -2.47 4.25 12.18
N THR A 457 -3.75 4.05 12.52
CA THR A 457 -4.24 2.76 13.07
C THR A 457 -4.38 1.72 11.94
N PRO A 458 -4.39 0.41 12.24
CA PRO A 458 -4.62 -0.65 11.25
C PRO A 458 -5.88 -0.44 10.40
N ALA A 459 -6.97 0.00 11.02
CA ALA A 459 -8.22 0.30 10.32
C ALA A 459 -8.08 1.48 9.35
N GLN A 460 -7.34 2.53 9.74
CA GLN A 460 -7.07 3.68 8.87
C GLN A 460 -6.16 3.32 7.71
N VAL A 461 -5.15 2.49 7.93
CA VAL A 461 -4.28 1.96 6.87
C VAL A 461 -5.11 1.18 5.85
N LYS A 462 -5.93 0.22 6.30
CA LYS A 462 -6.83 -0.56 5.42
C LYS A 462 -7.76 0.34 4.62
N ALA A 463 -8.43 1.28 5.27
CA ALA A 463 -9.35 2.22 4.60
C ALA A 463 -8.62 3.10 3.57
N THR A 464 -7.40 3.56 3.86
CA THR A 464 -6.60 4.39 2.94
C THR A 464 -6.14 3.59 1.72
N LEU A 465 -5.69 2.33 1.91
CA LEU A 465 -5.37 1.43 0.80
C LEU A 465 -6.57 1.19 -0.11
N GLN A 466 -7.74 0.94 0.48
CA GLN A 466 -8.99 0.75 -0.28
C GLN A 466 -9.42 2.01 -1.04
N ALA A 467 -9.26 3.19 -0.43
CA ALA A 467 -9.55 4.46 -1.09
C ALA A 467 -8.57 4.79 -2.22
N ALA A 468 -7.34 4.31 -2.14
CA ALA A 468 -6.30 4.48 -3.15
C ALA A 468 -6.40 3.46 -4.30
N ALA A 469 -7.22 2.42 -4.14
CA ALA A 469 -7.27 1.30 -5.08
C ALA A 469 -7.79 1.73 -6.46
N ARG A 470 -7.15 1.20 -7.51
CA ARG A 470 -7.58 1.41 -8.90
C ARG A 470 -8.63 0.37 -9.29
N ALA A 471 -9.60 0.79 -10.11
CA ALA A 471 -10.65 -0.09 -10.59
C ALA A 471 -10.09 -1.30 -11.36
N PHE A 472 -10.74 -2.44 -11.23
CA PHE A 472 -10.42 -3.62 -12.02
C PHE A 472 -10.82 -3.43 -13.49
N PRO A 473 -10.07 -4.01 -14.46
CA PRO A 473 -10.46 -4.03 -15.85
C PRO A 473 -11.68 -4.94 -16.08
N THR A 474 -12.43 -4.63 -17.12
CA THR A 474 -13.56 -5.45 -17.61
C THR A 474 -13.28 -6.10 -18.97
N THR A 475 -12.06 -5.90 -19.49
CA THR A 475 -11.56 -6.43 -20.77
C THR A 475 -10.08 -6.79 -20.63
N GLY A 476 -9.51 -7.50 -21.59
CA GLY A 476 -8.08 -7.79 -21.66
C GLY A 476 -7.66 -9.09 -20.96
N ALA A 477 -8.61 -9.96 -20.58
CA ALA A 477 -8.30 -11.32 -20.18
C ALA A 477 -7.66 -12.08 -21.34
N GLN A 478 -6.74 -13.01 -21.02
CA GLN A 478 -6.15 -13.90 -22.01
C GLN A 478 -7.15 -14.99 -22.42
N ASP A 479 -7.94 -15.48 -21.48
CA ASP A 479 -9.08 -16.33 -21.77
C ASP A 479 -10.22 -15.47 -22.36
N THR A 480 -10.52 -15.67 -23.63
CA THR A 480 -11.61 -14.97 -24.34
C THR A 480 -13.00 -15.28 -23.79
N ALA A 481 -13.14 -16.37 -23.02
CA ALA A 481 -14.36 -16.76 -22.32
C ALA A 481 -14.44 -16.22 -20.88
N ALA A 482 -13.44 -15.45 -20.42
CA ALA A 482 -13.42 -14.92 -19.08
C ALA A 482 -14.66 -14.06 -18.79
N VAL A 483 -15.28 -14.32 -17.66
CA VAL A 483 -16.45 -13.60 -17.13
C VAL A 483 -16.08 -12.90 -15.82
N ALA A 484 -17.02 -12.14 -15.25
CA ALA A 484 -16.83 -11.61 -13.90
C ALA A 484 -16.64 -12.74 -12.88
N CYS A 485 -15.70 -12.57 -11.95
CA CYS A 485 -15.50 -13.50 -10.84
C CYS A 485 -16.79 -13.62 -10.03
N ARG A 486 -17.14 -14.83 -9.66
CA ARG A 486 -18.33 -15.14 -8.85
C ARG A 486 -17.91 -15.39 -7.41
N ALA A 487 -18.86 -15.31 -6.48
CA ALA A 487 -18.64 -15.73 -5.11
C ALA A 487 -17.98 -17.13 -5.07
N PRO A 488 -17.03 -17.37 -4.16
CA PRO A 488 -16.30 -18.64 -4.11
C PRO A 488 -17.24 -19.82 -3.81
N THR A 489 -16.96 -20.94 -4.45
CA THR A 489 -17.63 -22.22 -4.25
C THR A 489 -16.56 -23.34 -4.30
N SER A 490 -16.96 -24.60 -4.35
CA SER A 490 -16.06 -25.73 -4.60
C SER A 490 -15.69 -25.89 -6.10
N VAL A 491 -16.03 -24.93 -6.95
CA VAL A 491 -15.74 -24.95 -8.38
C VAL A 491 -14.64 -23.96 -8.69
N ASP A 492 -13.59 -24.43 -9.35
CA ASP A 492 -12.45 -23.61 -9.77
C ASP A 492 -12.87 -22.43 -10.64
N GLN A 493 -12.23 -21.29 -10.39
CA GLN A 493 -12.35 -20.09 -11.19
C GLN A 493 -10.94 -19.67 -11.62
N ILE A 494 -10.52 -20.05 -12.84
CA ILE A 494 -9.13 -19.85 -13.30
C ILE A 494 -8.84 -18.35 -13.51
N GLU A 495 -9.20 -17.79 -14.66
CA GLU A 495 -9.09 -16.35 -14.93
C GLU A 495 -10.48 -15.74 -14.98
N CYS A 496 -10.70 -14.64 -14.28
CA CYS A 496 -11.96 -13.91 -14.32
C CYS A 496 -11.72 -12.41 -14.06
N TYR A 497 -12.69 -11.57 -14.38
CA TYR A 497 -12.65 -10.15 -14.06
C TYR A 497 -13.05 -9.93 -12.61
N CYS A 498 -12.10 -9.44 -11.84
CA CYS A 498 -12.31 -9.12 -10.43
C CYS A 498 -13.42 -8.10 -10.22
N THR A 499 -14.15 -8.24 -9.09
CA THR A 499 -15.15 -7.29 -8.61
C THR A 499 -14.82 -6.89 -7.17
N PRO A 500 -15.38 -5.77 -6.67
CA PRO A 500 -15.17 -5.37 -5.27
C PRO A 500 -15.63 -6.40 -4.23
N THR A 501 -16.52 -7.31 -4.60
CA THR A 501 -17.04 -8.37 -3.71
C THR A 501 -16.25 -9.68 -3.80
N THR A 502 -15.28 -9.77 -4.70
CA THR A 502 -14.48 -10.98 -4.89
C THR A 502 -12.99 -10.77 -4.66
N CYS A 503 -12.43 -9.65 -5.14
CA CYS A 503 -10.98 -9.39 -5.06
C CYS A 503 -10.65 -8.12 -4.25
N GLY A 504 -11.58 -7.61 -3.45
CA GLY A 504 -11.40 -6.40 -2.66
C GLY A 504 -11.64 -5.11 -3.43
N ALA A 505 -11.31 -3.96 -2.84
CA ALA A 505 -11.68 -2.64 -3.34
C ALA A 505 -11.15 -2.31 -4.75
N GLY A 506 -10.08 -2.97 -5.18
CA GLY A 506 -9.42 -2.73 -6.47
C GLY A 506 -7.97 -3.19 -6.47
N MET A 507 -7.22 -2.78 -7.50
CA MET A 507 -5.78 -3.03 -7.63
C MET A 507 -4.98 -2.01 -6.82
N LEU A 508 -3.95 -2.45 -6.12
CA LEU A 508 -3.04 -1.60 -5.36
C LEU A 508 -2.44 -0.46 -6.20
N ASP A 509 -2.48 0.76 -5.66
CA ASP A 509 -1.68 1.89 -6.12
C ASP A 509 -0.88 2.46 -4.94
N ALA A 510 0.41 2.12 -4.87
CA ALA A 510 1.29 2.55 -3.80
C ALA A 510 1.52 4.08 -3.81
N GLY A 511 1.58 4.68 -5.00
CA GLY A 511 1.76 6.12 -5.16
C GLY A 511 0.60 6.91 -4.55
N VAL A 512 -0.63 6.53 -4.88
CA VAL A 512 -1.85 7.18 -4.34
C VAL A 512 -2.01 6.87 -2.85
N ALA A 513 -1.74 5.63 -2.40
CA ALA A 513 -1.86 5.26 -0.98
C ALA A 513 -0.92 6.08 -0.08
N VAL A 514 0.34 6.26 -0.50
CA VAL A 514 1.32 7.07 0.22
C VAL A 514 0.97 8.56 0.16
N ALA A 515 0.43 9.05 -0.97
CA ALA A 515 -0.05 10.44 -1.09
C ALA A 515 -1.21 10.72 -0.13
N LEU A 516 -2.18 9.83 -0.02
CA LEU A 516 -3.28 9.95 0.94
C LEU A 516 -2.80 9.88 2.40
N ALA A 517 -1.78 9.05 2.71
CA ALA A 517 -1.15 9.04 4.03
C ALA A 517 -0.48 10.39 4.34
N LEU A 518 0.19 11.01 3.37
CA LEU A 518 0.77 12.35 3.52
C LEU A 518 -0.32 13.41 3.73
N GLU A 519 -1.41 13.37 2.97
CA GLU A 519 -2.52 14.31 3.12
C GLU A 519 -3.11 14.29 4.54
N ARG A 520 -3.16 13.13 5.19
CA ARG A 520 -3.60 13.00 6.58
C ARG A 520 -2.73 13.81 7.54
N THR A 521 -1.41 13.82 7.35
CA THR A 521 -0.48 14.62 8.20
C THR A 521 -0.65 16.12 7.98
N LEU A 522 -1.20 16.51 6.86
CA LEU A 522 -1.46 17.90 6.48
C LEU A 522 -2.90 18.34 6.78
N ALA A 523 -3.80 17.42 7.16
CA ALA A 523 -5.17 17.75 7.52
C ALA A 523 -5.22 18.53 8.83
N PRO A 524 -6.21 19.43 9.01
CA PRO A 524 -6.44 20.08 10.31
C PRO A 524 -6.87 19.05 11.35
N VAL A 525 -6.65 19.35 12.62
CA VAL A 525 -7.12 18.53 13.74
C VAL A 525 -8.35 19.20 14.36
N ALA A 526 -9.49 18.53 14.27
CA ALA A 526 -10.73 18.97 14.93
C ALA A 526 -10.72 18.53 16.40
N VAL A 527 -10.88 19.45 17.34
CA VAL A 527 -10.95 19.18 18.77
C VAL A 527 -12.26 19.74 19.30
N VAL A 528 -13.04 18.90 19.98
CA VAL A 528 -14.29 19.29 20.65
C VAL A 528 -14.06 19.25 22.15
N ARG A 529 -14.44 20.32 22.83
CA ARG A 529 -14.56 20.39 24.30
C ARG A 529 -16.00 20.69 24.66
N VAL A 530 -16.52 19.96 25.62
CA VAL A 530 -17.91 20.07 26.09
C VAL A 530 -17.90 20.66 27.49
N SER A 531 -18.74 21.69 27.73
CA SER A 531 -18.84 22.30 29.07
C SER A 531 -19.38 21.33 30.13
N VAL A 532 -20.31 20.46 29.74
CA VAL A 532 -20.91 19.42 30.61
C VAL A 532 -21.20 18.19 29.73
N SER A 533 -20.64 17.03 30.06
CA SER A 533 -20.83 15.79 29.31
C SER A 533 -22.14 15.03 29.67
N THR A 534 -22.70 15.31 30.85
CA THR A 534 -23.95 14.73 31.37
C THR A 534 -24.91 15.82 31.85
N PRO A 535 -25.41 16.69 30.93
CA PRO A 535 -26.38 17.70 31.28
C PRO A 535 -27.74 17.09 31.61
N THR A 536 -28.59 17.87 32.31
CA THR A 536 -30.00 17.54 32.49
C THR A 536 -30.88 18.20 31.40
N VAL A 537 -32.10 17.72 31.23
CA VAL A 537 -33.08 18.36 30.32
C VAL A 537 -33.29 19.82 30.70
N GLY A 538 -33.18 20.73 29.73
CA GLY A 538 -33.28 22.17 29.90
C GLY A 538 -31.94 22.89 30.01
N ASP A 539 -30.83 22.16 30.18
CA ASP A 539 -29.51 22.77 30.24
C ASP A 539 -29.01 23.21 28.84
N ALA A 540 -28.24 24.31 28.84
CA ALA A 540 -27.49 24.74 27.67
C ALA A 540 -26.05 24.22 27.74
N VAL A 541 -25.62 23.42 26.75
CA VAL A 541 -24.30 22.85 26.65
C VAL A 541 -23.48 23.67 25.66
N THR A 542 -22.36 24.26 26.12
CA THR A 542 -21.41 24.95 25.23
C THR A 542 -20.43 23.93 24.67
N LEU A 543 -20.30 23.92 23.35
CA LEU A 543 -19.32 23.15 22.58
C LEU A 543 -18.22 24.13 22.12
N ASP A 544 -16.98 23.82 22.40
CA ASP A 544 -15.82 24.66 22.08
C ASP A 544 -14.84 23.90 21.19
N GLY A 545 -14.71 24.36 19.95
CA GLY A 545 -13.79 23.88 18.92
C GLY A 545 -12.54 24.73 18.77
N ALA A 546 -12.32 25.75 19.59
CA ALA A 546 -11.20 26.71 19.44
C ALA A 546 -9.81 26.06 19.63
N ALA A 547 -9.73 24.86 20.24
CA ALA A 547 -8.51 24.08 20.35
C ALA A 547 -8.14 23.32 19.06
N SER A 548 -8.97 23.40 18.02
CA SER A 548 -8.67 22.80 16.71
C SER A 548 -7.47 23.51 16.08
N THR A 549 -6.59 22.75 15.44
CA THR A 549 -5.34 23.24 14.85
C THR A 549 -5.25 22.89 13.37
N ALA A 550 -4.52 23.70 12.62
CA ALA A 550 -4.11 23.39 11.25
C ALA A 550 -2.61 23.08 11.24
N SER A 551 -2.17 22.35 10.21
CA SER A 551 -0.75 22.05 10.00
C SER A 551 0.08 23.32 9.84
N ALA A 552 1.40 23.23 10.04
CA ALA A 552 2.32 24.37 9.96
C ALA A 552 2.15 25.17 8.66
N GLY A 553 2.05 26.50 8.78
CA GLY A 553 1.82 27.40 7.65
C GLY A 553 0.35 27.52 7.20
N ARG A 554 -0.59 26.82 7.84
CA ARG A 554 -2.03 26.88 7.55
C ARG A 554 -2.81 27.46 8.74
N SER A 555 -4.06 27.83 8.52
CA SER A 555 -4.98 28.33 9.56
C SER A 555 -6.37 27.72 9.36
N ILE A 556 -7.11 27.51 10.46
CA ILE A 556 -8.52 27.12 10.36
C ILE A 556 -9.31 28.29 9.73
N ARG A 557 -10.11 27.97 8.71
CA ARG A 557 -10.95 28.92 7.96
C ARG A 557 -12.42 28.80 8.25
N ALA A 558 -12.87 27.59 8.55
CA ALA A 558 -14.28 27.35 8.81
C ALA A 558 -14.48 26.29 9.89
N TYR A 559 -15.56 26.43 10.63
CA TYR A 559 -16.10 25.46 11.58
C TYR A 559 -17.51 25.11 11.13
N GLU A 560 -17.95 23.88 11.34
CA GLU A 560 -19.30 23.42 11.03
C GLU A 560 -19.73 22.40 12.08
N TRP A 561 -20.77 22.72 12.84
CA TRP A 561 -21.34 21.88 13.88
C TRP A 561 -22.61 21.20 13.38
N THR A 562 -22.72 19.89 13.58
CA THR A 562 -23.89 19.09 13.22
C THR A 562 -24.27 18.12 14.33
N ILE A 563 -25.57 17.83 14.47
CA ILE A 563 -26.07 16.73 15.30
C ILE A 563 -26.12 15.49 14.40
N VAL A 564 -25.28 14.49 14.70
CA VAL A 564 -25.18 13.23 13.92
C VAL A 564 -26.29 12.27 14.32
N SER A 565 -26.62 12.22 15.63
CA SER A 565 -27.73 11.43 16.16
C SER A 565 -28.33 12.11 17.39
N GLY A 566 -29.60 11.80 17.69
CA GLY A 566 -30.32 12.42 18.81
C GLY A 566 -30.88 13.81 18.49
N ALA A 567 -31.18 14.14 17.23
CA ALA A 567 -31.71 15.45 16.83
C ALA A 567 -33.10 15.79 17.44
N THR A 568 -33.83 14.81 17.96
CA THR A 568 -35.09 15.03 18.72
C THR A 568 -34.85 15.31 20.20
N LEU A 569 -33.63 15.06 20.70
CA LEU A 569 -33.22 15.18 22.11
C LEU A 569 -32.53 16.49 22.39
N ALA A 570 -32.08 17.21 21.35
CA ALA A 570 -31.39 18.48 21.48
C ALA A 570 -31.56 19.35 20.23
N SER A 571 -31.38 20.65 20.35
CA SER A 571 -31.44 21.61 19.25
C SER A 571 -30.33 22.67 19.38
N TRP A 572 -29.92 23.23 18.23
CA TRP A 572 -28.95 24.33 18.22
C TRP A 572 -29.57 25.64 18.73
N VAL A 573 -28.77 26.39 19.48
CA VAL A 573 -29.10 27.76 19.90
C VAL A 573 -28.09 28.71 19.24
N GLY A 574 -28.53 29.42 18.21
CA GLY A 574 -27.69 30.35 17.45
C GLY A 574 -26.89 29.68 16.31
N ALA A 575 -25.76 30.29 15.95
CA ALA A 575 -24.94 29.90 14.82
C ALA A 575 -24.17 28.59 15.08
N THR A 576 -23.94 27.82 14.01
CA THR A 576 -23.22 26.53 14.03
C THR A 576 -21.94 26.55 13.18
N ASP A 577 -21.50 27.72 12.73
CA ASP A 577 -20.35 27.94 11.85
C ASP A 577 -19.15 28.64 12.55
N GLY A 578 -19.27 28.92 13.84
CA GLY A 578 -18.20 29.50 14.66
C GLY A 578 -17.36 28.45 15.39
N SER A 579 -16.23 28.88 15.98
CA SER A 579 -15.41 28.02 16.85
C SER A 579 -16.15 27.53 18.09
N ARG A 580 -17.30 28.14 18.44
CA ARG A 580 -18.19 27.72 19.54
C ARG A 580 -19.62 27.60 19.04
N ALA A 581 -20.33 26.62 19.58
CA ALA A 581 -21.77 26.44 19.38
C ALA A 581 -22.45 26.10 20.70
N THR A 582 -23.76 26.37 20.79
CA THR A 582 -24.55 26.05 21.98
C THR A 582 -25.67 25.07 21.62
N LEU A 583 -25.82 24.03 22.43
CA LEU A 583 -26.82 23.00 22.31
C LEU A 583 -27.79 23.10 23.47
N ALA A 584 -29.08 23.22 23.20
CA ALA A 584 -30.13 23.10 24.21
C ALA A 584 -30.59 21.65 24.30
N THR A 585 -30.71 21.10 25.52
CA THR A 585 -31.16 19.74 25.77
C THR A 585 -32.69 19.71 25.96
N LEU A 586 -33.39 18.86 25.20
CA LEU A 586 -34.84 18.82 25.12
C LEU A 586 -35.45 17.57 25.77
N ALA A 587 -34.77 16.44 25.70
CA ALA A 587 -35.23 15.17 26.26
C ALA A 587 -34.05 14.30 26.71
N PRO A 588 -34.25 13.35 27.66
CA PRO A 588 -33.22 12.44 28.10
C PRO A 588 -32.80 11.49 26.98
N GLY A 589 -31.49 11.16 26.92
CA GLY A 589 -30.95 10.22 25.95
C GLY A 589 -29.56 10.60 25.49
N VAL A 590 -29.06 9.94 24.44
CA VAL A 590 -27.72 10.14 23.89
C VAL A 590 -27.79 11.01 22.65
N VAL A 591 -27.05 12.10 22.65
CA VAL A 591 -26.85 13.01 21.51
C VAL A 591 -25.40 12.90 21.05
N VAL A 592 -25.16 12.68 19.77
CA VAL A 592 -23.83 12.73 19.16
C VAL A 592 -23.73 13.98 18.29
N VAL A 593 -22.78 14.83 18.63
CA VAL A 593 -22.45 16.04 17.87
C VAL A 593 -21.15 15.84 17.10
N GLN A 594 -21.01 16.50 15.96
CA GLN A 594 -19.81 16.51 15.16
C GLN A 594 -19.38 17.95 14.89
N LEU A 595 -18.10 18.22 15.08
CA LEU A 595 -17.42 19.39 14.57
C LEU A 595 -16.62 19.01 13.33
N ALA A 596 -16.83 19.67 12.20
CA ALA A 596 -15.93 19.65 11.06
C ALA A 596 -15.18 21.00 10.99
N VAL A 597 -13.86 20.95 10.81
CA VAL A 597 -13.02 22.12 10.58
C VAL A 597 -12.39 22.06 9.19
N THR A 598 -12.29 23.23 8.53
CA THR A 598 -11.66 23.35 7.21
C THR A 598 -10.50 24.34 7.32
N ASP A 599 -9.33 23.99 6.79
CA ASP A 599 -8.15 24.84 6.81
C ASP A 599 -8.02 25.74 5.56
N SER A 600 -6.97 26.56 5.53
CA SER A 600 -6.71 27.49 4.41
C SER A 600 -6.36 26.80 3.09
N SER A 601 -6.10 25.51 3.07
CA SER A 601 -5.90 24.68 1.87
C SER A 601 -7.15 23.93 1.42
N GLN A 602 -8.29 24.14 2.09
CA GLN A 602 -9.56 23.42 1.91
C GLN A 602 -9.53 21.98 2.43
N ALA A 603 -8.49 21.56 3.14
CA ALA A 603 -8.47 20.27 3.81
C ALA A 603 -9.45 20.29 4.98
N ARG A 604 -10.26 19.23 5.11
CA ARG A 604 -11.34 19.12 6.10
C ARG A 604 -11.13 17.91 6.99
N GLN A 605 -11.35 18.06 8.29
CA GLN A 605 -11.33 16.98 9.28
C GLN A 605 -12.45 17.18 10.27
N SER A 606 -12.96 16.08 10.86
CA SER A 606 -14.04 16.15 11.84
C SER A 606 -13.76 15.32 13.08
N SER A 607 -14.34 15.76 14.20
CA SER A 607 -14.34 15.05 15.48
C SER A 607 -15.78 14.94 15.99
N ARG A 608 -16.09 13.84 16.70
CA ARG A 608 -17.41 13.61 17.31
C ARG A 608 -17.29 13.56 18.81
N GLU A 609 -18.38 13.99 19.47
CA GLU A 609 -18.50 13.94 20.91
C GLU A 609 -19.87 13.44 21.29
N THR A 610 -19.93 12.66 22.37
CA THR A 610 -21.18 12.06 22.87
C THR A 610 -21.61 12.74 24.16
N ILE A 611 -22.85 13.23 24.17
CA ILE A 611 -23.47 13.93 25.30
C ILE A 611 -24.62 13.09 25.80
N THR A 612 -24.60 12.69 27.08
CA THR A 612 -25.70 11.93 27.70
C THR A 612 -26.59 12.86 28.49
N VAL A 613 -27.77 13.16 27.97
CA VAL A 613 -28.78 14.01 28.65
C VAL A 613 -29.49 13.20 29.71
N ALA A 614 -29.36 13.59 30.96
CA ALA A 614 -30.01 12.96 32.10
C ALA A 614 -31.47 13.47 32.30
N SER A 615 -32.32 12.65 32.87
CA SER A 615 -33.63 13.10 33.33
C SER A 615 -33.51 14.14 34.44
N PRO A 616 -34.39 15.15 34.51
CA PRO A 616 -34.39 16.06 35.65
C PRO A 616 -34.56 15.27 36.96
N PRO A 617 -33.93 15.72 38.06
CA PRO A 617 -34.18 15.09 39.35
C PRO A 617 -35.65 15.14 39.70
N VAL A 618 -36.22 14.00 40.06
CA VAL A 618 -37.62 13.95 40.55
C VAL A 618 -37.68 14.73 41.85
N VAL A 619 -38.31 15.90 41.84
CA VAL A 619 -38.64 16.63 43.06
C VAL A 619 -39.75 15.85 43.76
N VAL A 620 -39.38 15.00 44.69
CA VAL A 620 -40.32 14.38 45.60
C VAL A 620 -40.77 15.49 46.56
N THR A 621 -41.87 16.11 46.28
CA THR A 621 -42.58 16.96 47.26
C THR A 621 -42.98 16.09 48.41
N PRO A 622 -42.54 16.37 49.67
CA PRO A 622 -43.04 15.63 50.82
C PRO A 622 -44.57 15.75 50.87
N PRO A 623 -45.31 14.67 51.18
CA PRO A 623 -46.73 14.77 51.32
C PRO A 623 -47.06 15.85 52.36
N ALA A 624 -48.04 16.72 52.04
CA ALA A 624 -48.51 17.75 52.95
C ALA A 624 -48.84 17.12 54.30
N ALA A 625 -48.25 17.62 55.36
CA ALA A 625 -48.49 17.15 56.71
C ALA A 625 -49.98 17.40 57.06
N ASN A 626 -50.77 16.36 57.08
CA ASN A 626 -52.11 16.40 57.69
C ASN A 626 -51.88 16.54 59.20
N SER A 627 -52.28 17.70 59.75
CA SER A 627 -52.37 17.99 61.15
C SER A 627 -53.50 17.16 61.77
N GLY A 628 -53.22 15.93 62.17
CA GLY A 628 -54.05 15.03 62.95
C GLY A 628 -53.24 14.42 64.04
N GLY A 629 -53.48 14.87 65.29
CA GLY A 629 -52.70 14.47 66.45
C GLY A 629 -52.83 13.00 66.80
N GLY A 630 -51.80 12.45 67.40
CA GLY A 630 -51.77 11.10 67.97
C GLY A 630 -50.35 10.64 68.23
N GLY A 631 -49.95 10.62 69.49
CA GLY A 631 -48.62 10.28 70.01
C GLY A 631 -48.14 8.87 69.69
N LEU A 632 -46.91 8.67 70.08
CA LEU A 632 -46.14 7.42 70.12
C LEU A 632 -45.34 7.06 68.87
N ALA A 633 -44.09 7.43 68.81
CA ALA A 633 -43.08 6.69 68.09
C ALA A 633 -41.64 7.05 68.48
N TRP A 634 -41.26 6.95 69.72
CA TRP A 634 -39.85 6.99 70.16
C TRP A 634 -39.16 5.63 70.02
N GLY A 635 -39.87 4.57 69.59
CA GLY A 635 -39.35 3.21 69.47
C GLY A 635 -38.56 2.86 68.22
N TRP A 636 -38.70 3.64 67.13
CA TRP A 636 -38.08 3.28 65.83
C TRP A 636 -36.70 3.86 65.59
N LEU A 637 -36.34 4.94 66.26
CA LEU A 637 -35.01 5.55 66.15
C LEU A 637 -33.89 4.78 66.87
N ALA A 638 -34.23 3.96 67.88
CA ALA A 638 -33.28 3.10 68.58
C ALA A 638 -32.93 1.82 67.79
N GLY A 639 -33.82 1.35 66.90
CA GLY A 639 -33.58 0.17 66.06
C GLY A 639 -32.62 0.42 64.89
N LEU A 640 -32.63 1.59 64.31
CA LEU A 640 -31.76 1.93 63.19
C LEU A 640 -30.28 2.22 63.63
N ALA A 641 -30.08 2.75 64.84
CA ALA A 641 -28.74 2.98 65.37
C ALA A 641 -27.99 1.68 65.72
N LEU A 642 -28.71 0.62 66.07
CA LEU A 642 -28.14 -0.70 66.37
C LEU A 642 -27.82 -1.51 65.10
N ALA A 643 -28.52 -1.29 64.00
CA ALA A 643 -28.25 -1.96 62.72
C ALA A 643 -27.00 -1.40 62.00
N VAL A 644 -26.76 -0.09 62.13
CA VAL A 644 -25.55 0.55 61.56
C VAL A 644 -24.27 0.17 62.35
N LEU A 645 -24.37 -0.07 63.65
CA LEU A 645 -23.20 -0.52 64.48
C LEU A 645 -22.86 -2.00 64.29
N ALA A 646 -23.77 -2.84 63.83
CA ALA A 646 -23.52 -4.24 63.53
C ALA A 646 -22.85 -4.47 62.15
N LEU A 647 -22.99 -3.54 61.20
CA LEU A 647 -22.40 -3.63 59.87
C LEU A 647 -20.99 -3.03 59.77
N SER A 648 -20.56 -2.24 60.77
CA SER A 648 -19.21 -1.64 60.77
C SER A 648 -18.13 -2.51 61.42
N ARG A 649 -18.46 -3.74 61.94
CA ARG A 649 -17.51 -4.68 62.54
C ARG A 649 -17.16 -5.90 61.67
N ARG A 650 -17.54 -5.90 60.40
CA ARG A 650 -17.06 -6.92 59.44
C ARG A 650 -16.52 -6.24 58.18
N ARG A 651 -15.35 -5.66 58.34
CA ARG A 651 -14.34 -5.48 57.30
C ARG A 651 -12.99 -5.60 57.95
#